data_f277c4756d86708cb7a890b90bc79cbb
#
_entry.id   f277c4756d86708cb7a890b90bc79cbb
#
_cell.length_a   1.000
_cell.length_b   1.000
_cell.length_c   1.000
_cell.angle_alpha   90.00
_cell.angle_beta   90.00
_cell.angle_gamma   90.00
#
_symmetry.space_group_name_H-M   'P 1'
#
loop_
_entity.id
_entity.type
_entity.pdbx_description
1 polymer ?
#
loop_
_entity_poly.entity_id
_entity_poly.type
_entity_poly.pdbx_seq_one_letter_code
_entity_poly.pdbx_strand_id
1 'polypeptide(L)'
;MCIRDSYKNNTKCPISQKNYPNSKTDLFSCFIEKGLKIVRKNGFNTLVTMQSWMFLTSFEKLRGMLLANSTIETLLHMDNMVMGIAFGTSATIFRKVVMPDFYGRFIPVNYTDLNDDLEPNIFPVKENNNTTSCSSQYSKIQGNPIAYWLSDSAIEAFNNKTLGQYAKPRQGMATSDNNRFLRLWFEVEKDKIFYKAHNSIEAMNSGCKWFPYNKGGSYRKWYGNNDYLINWENDGAEVKALAAKLYRSVTRTIKNIQFYFQKGITWSTLSSGSFSARYCPEGFLFDTKGSTCFFDDESLIPYCIAFLNSNVAGALLKVLAPTMDFNAGSIAKLPVKYSNIYSSEVKELVCGCIELSKVDWDSFENSWNFRHHPLIRKTQTLKEAFLEWKVECEERFNQLKVKEEELNRIFIDIYGLQDELMPRVEDKDVTVAKADLERDIRSFVSYAVGCMMGRYSLDVDGLAYAGGEWDNSKYKTFIPDKDAIIPITDDEYFTDDIVGRFVDFIRTVYGEDTLEENLKFIADALGEKGATSREVIRNYFLNDFYKDHCKIYQKRPIYWLFDSGKKNGFKCLIYMHRYQPDTIARIRTDYVHEQQARYRTAISGLERQISGASTSDRVRLNKQLEKLKDQAEETRLYEEKIHHLADQMISIDLDDGVKHNYAIFQDVLAKIK
;
A
#
# COMPACT_ATOMS: atom_id res chain seq x y z
N MET A 1 -33.31 -7.37 13.15
CA MET A 1 -33.35 -6.15 13.97
C MET A 1 -32.12 -6.14 14.87
N CYS A 2 -31.10 -5.37 14.53
CA CYS A 2 -29.83 -5.38 15.24
C CYS A 2 -30.01 -4.57 16.55
N ILE A 3 -29.97 -5.24 17.68
CA ILE A 3 -30.12 -4.63 19.02
C ILE A 3 -28.97 -3.64 19.33
N ARG A 4 -27.97 -3.56 18.44
CA ARG A 4 -26.81 -2.65 18.58
C ARG A 4 -27.16 -1.16 18.51
N ASP A 5 -28.26 -0.79 17.83
CA ASP A 5 -28.60 0.63 17.60
C ASP A 5 -29.41 1.27 18.71
N SER A 6 -29.99 0.49 19.63
CA SER A 6 -30.75 1.02 20.78
C SER A 6 -29.89 1.34 22.02
N TYR A 7 -28.57 1.03 21.99
CA TYR A 7 -27.67 1.22 23.15
C TYR A 7 -26.56 2.24 22.88
N LYS A 8 -26.90 3.40 22.30
CA LYS A 8 -25.96 4.54 22.26
C LYS A 8 -25.74 5.23 23.62
N ASN A 9 -26.46 4.82 24.64
CA ASN A 9 -26.24 5.30 26.00
C ASN A 9 -25.60 4.22 26.86
N ASN A 10 -24.47 4.53 27.43
CA ASN A 10 -23.51 3.80 28.27
C ASN A 10 -24.05 2.95 29.44
N THR A 11 -25.23 2.35 29.34
CA THR A 11 -25.78 1.44 30.33
C THR A 11 -25.75 0.00 29.79
N LYS A 12 -24.61 -0.70 30.04
CA LYS A 12 -24.53 -2.16 29.97
C LYS A 12 -25.74 -2.72 30.75
N CYS A 13 -26.53 -3.60 30.10
CA CYS A 13 -27.73 -4.16 30.74
C CYS A 13 -27.35 -4.75 32.13
N PRO A 14 -27.85 -4.21 33.25
CA PRO A 14 -27.41 -4.64 34.58
C PRO A 14 -27.69 -6.12 34.86
N ILE A 15 -28.71 -6.68 34.21
CA ILE A 15 -29.11 -8.11 34.35
C ILE A 15 -28.06 -9.03 33.73
N SER A 16 -27.51 -8.72 32.54
CA SER A 16 -26.48 -9.54 31.90
C SER A 16 -25.17 -9.51 32.69
N GLN A 17 -24.78 -8.36 33.22
CA GLN A 17 -23.56 -8.24 34.03
C GLN A 17 -23.63 -9.00 35.37
N LYS A 18 -24.79 -8.95 36.02
CA LYS A 18 -24.98 -9.61 37.32
C LYS A 18 -25.13 -11.12 37.19
N ASN A 19 -25.92 -11.58 36.23
CA ASN A 19 -26.30 -13.01 36.11
C ASN A 19 -25.41 -13.83 35.20
N TYR A 20 -24.72 -13.19 34.23
CA TYR A 20 -23.88 -13.84 33.21
C TYR A 20 -22.53 -13.11 33.04
N PRO A 21 -21.69 -13.07 34.10
CA PRO A 21 -20.46 -12.28 34.10
C PRO A 21 -19.44 -12.73 33.05
N ASN A 22 -19.46 -13.99 32.66
CA ASN A 22 -18.52 -14.55 31.68
C ASN A 22 -18.93 -14.30 30.22
N SER A 23 -20.22 -14.01 29.99
CA SER A 23 -20.81 -13.88 28.66
C SER A 23 -21.52 -12.55 28.42
N LYS A 24 -21.31 -11.56 29.27
CA LYS A 24 -21.99 -10.26 29.28
C LYS A 24 -21.77 -9.39 28.05
N THR A 25 -20.92 -9.81 27.13
CA THR A 25 -20.51 -9.04 25.96
C THR A 25 -21.59 -8.96 24.90
N ASP A 26 -22.36 -10.04 24.72
CA ASP A 26 -23.46 -10.12 23.78
C ASP A 26 -24.56 -11.04 24.30
N LEU A 27 -25.80 -10.84 23.83
CA LEU A 27 -26.96 -11.58 24.31
C LEU A 27 -26.92 -13.07 23.94
N PHE A 28 -26.47 -13.40 22.72
CA PHE A 28 -26.36 -14.80 22.30
C PHE A 28 -25.41 -15.61 23.20
N SER A 29 -24.32 -14.99 23.62
CA SER A 29 -23.36 -15.64 24.54
C SER A 29 -23.93 -15.87 25.93
N CYS A 30 -24.82 -14.98 26.40
CA CYS A 30 -25.57 -15.19 27.64
C CYS A 30 -26.50 -16.39 27.55
N PHE A 31 -27.08 -16.68 26.37
CA PHE A 31 -27.92 -17.86 26.17
C PHE A 31 -27.09 -19.17 26.24
N ILE A 32 -25.85 -19.18 25.75
CA ILE A 32 -24.95 -20.33 25.91
C ILE A 32 -24.71 -20.62 27.40
N GLU A 33 -24.33 -19.58 28.17
CA GLU A 33 -24.10 -19.74 29.63
C GLU A 33 -25.38 -20.13 30.37
N LYS A 34 -26.54 -19.53 30.02
CA LYS A 34 -27.85 -19.84 30.62
C LYS A 34 -28.26 -21.29 30.33
N GLY A 35 -28.08 -21.76 29.08
CA GLY A 35 -28.40 -23.10 28.67
C GLY A 35 -27.67 -24.12 29.53
N LEU A 36 -26.36 -23.94 29.74
CA LEU A 36 -25.58 -24.84 30.62
C LEU A 36 -25.99 -24.77 32.08
N LYS A 37 -26.52 -23.62 32.59
CA LYS A 37 -27.06 -23.54 33.96
C LYS A 37 -28.34 -24.37 34.13
N ILE A 38 -29.23 -24.37 33.14
CA ILE A 38 -30.53 -25.03 33.17
C ILE A 38 -30.40 -26.56 32.99
N VAL A 39 -29.49 -27.00 32.10
CA VAL A 39 -29.31 -28.40 31.76
C VAL A 39 -28.77 -29.18 32.97
N ARG A 40 -29.30 -30.42 33.20
CA ARG A 40 -28.81 -31.33 34.22
C ARG A 40 -27.40 -31.86 33.89
N LYS A 41 -26.69 -32.39 34.85
CA LYS A 41 -25.43 -33.08 34.68
C LYS A 41 -25.58 -34.18 33.60
N ASN A 42 -24.62 -34.31 32.68
CA ASN A 42 -24.63 -35.16 31.50
C ASN A 42 -25.70 -34.83 30.44
N GLY A 43 -26.49 -33.77 30.62
CA GLY A 43 -27.45 -33.32 29.61
C GLY A 43 -26.79 -32.48 28.54
N PHE A 44 -27.55 -32.18 27.49
CA PHE A 44 -27.09 -31.47 26.29
C PHE A 44 -27.64 -30.05 26.20
N ASN A 45 -26.80 -29.12 25.84
CA ASN A 45 -27.15 -27.75 25.46
C ASN A 45 -26.80 -27.54 23.99
N THR A 46 -27.79 -27.36 23.14
CA THR A 46 -27.60 -27.23 21.69
C THR A 46 -28.12 -25.89 21.24
N LEU A 47 -27.29 -25.13 20.53
CA LEU A 47 -27.58 -23.80 20.07
C LEU A 47 -26.94 -23.52 18.72
N VAL A 48 -27.65 -22.75 17.89
CA VAL A 48 -27.05 -22.06 16.71
C VAL A 48 -26.79 -20.61 17.11
N THR A 49 -25.55 -20.19 17.01
CA THR A 49 -25.10 -18.86 17.44
C THR A 49 -24.10 -18.27 16.46
N MET A 50 -23.76 -16.97 16.62
CA MET A 50 -22.63 -16.39 15.92
C MET A 50 -21.34 -17.16 16.28
N GLN A 51 -20.48 -17.44 15.27
CA GLN A 51 -19.19 -18.11 15.46
C GLN A 51 -18.19 -17.31 16.30
N SER A 52 -18.40 -16.00 16.48
CA SER A 52 -17.44 -15.09 17.13
C SER A 52 -17.04 -15.50 18.56
N TRP A 53 -17.88 -16.26 19.28
CA TRP A 53 -17.53 -16.77 20.61
C TRP A 53 -16.35 -17.77 20.56
N MET A 54 -16.13 -18.40 19.43
CA MET A 54 -15.07 -19.41 19.26
C MET A 54 -13.66 -18.78 19.36
N PHE A 55 -13.47 -17.50 18.98
CA PHE A 55 -12.11 -16.93 18.85
C PHE A 55 -11.95 -15.52 19.41
N LEU A 56 -12.99 -14.63 19.44
CA LEU A 56 -12.78 -13.26 19.85
C LEU A 56 -12.38 -13.16 21.32
N THR A 57 -11.45 -12.26 21.63
CA THR A 57 -10.93 -12.01 23.00
C THR A 57 -12.04 -11.61 23.97
N SER A 58 -13.08 -10.92 23.49
CA SER A 58 -14.24 -10.53 24.33
C SER A 58 -15.00 -11.72 24.93
N PHE A 59 -14.85 -12.92 24.36
CA PHE A 59 -15.49 -14.17 24.83
C PHE A 59 -14.52 -15.15 25.51
N GLU A 60 -13.29 -14.73 25.79
CA GLU A 60 -12.27 -15.59 26.45
C GLU A 60 -12.78 -16.20 27.77
N LYS A 61 -13.45 -15.39 28.60
CA LYS A 61 -14.03 -15.87 29.88
C LYS A 61 -15.15 -16.88 29.67
N LEU A 62 -15.97 -16.69 28.63
CA LEU A 62 -17.00 -17.66 28.26
C LEU A 62 -16.36 -18.98 27.85
N ARG A 63 -15.35 -18.98 26.97
CA ARG A 63 -14.66 -20.19 26.55
C ARG A 63 -14.00 -20.91 27.71
N GLY A 64 -13.29 -20.20 28.58
CA GLY A 64 -12.71 -20.81 29.79
C GLY A 64 -13.77 -21.49 30.66
N MET A 65 -14.94 -20.86 30.86
CA MET A 65 -16.05 -21.46 31.59
C MET A 65 -16.64 -22.68 30.88
N LEU A 66 -16.81 -22.64 29.55
CA LEU A 66 -17.33 -23.75 28.76
C LEU A 66 -16.41 -24.98 28.84
N LEU A 67 -15.12 -24.81 28.61
CA LEU A 67 -14.13 -25.88 28.64
C LEU A 67 -13.95 -26.49 30.06
N ALA A 68 -14.14 -25.68 31.10
CA ALA A 68 -14.06 -26.15 32.50
C ALA A 68 -15.31 -26.91 32.97
N ASN A 69 -16.46 -26.80 32.29
CA ASN A 69 -17.74 -27.32 32.78
C ASN A 69 -18.49 -28.19 31.76
N SER A 70 -18.00 -28.28 30.53
CA SER A 70 -18.65 -29.04 29.47
C SER A 70 -17.65 -29.59 28.44
N THR A 71 -18.12 -30.49 27.63
CA THR A 71 -17.39 -31.03 26.48
C THR A 71 -18.15 -30.67 25.21
N ILE A 72 -17.46 -30.24 24.14
CA ILE A 72 -18.04 -30.07 22.82
C ILE A 72 -18.13 -31.44 22.16
N GLU A 73 -19.34 -31.95 21.95
CA GLU A 73 -19.54 -33.24 21.25
C GLU A 73 -19.56 -33.10 19.73
N THR A 74 -20.26 -32.06 19.25
CA THR A 74 -20.33 -31.78 17.83
C THR A 74 -20.39 -30.27 17.63
N LEU A 75 -19.67 -29.76 16.65
CA LEU A 75 -19.72 -28.40 16.23
C LEU A 75 -19.77 -28.33 14.69
N LEU A 76 -20.84 -27.77 14.16
CA LEU A 76 -20.97 -27.39 12.76
C LEU A 76 -20.54 -25.93 12.65
N HIS A 77 -19.45 -25.69 11.94
CA HIS A 77 -18.90 -24.35 11.72
C HIS A 77 -19.30 -23.87 10.31
N MET A 78 -20.12 -22.85 10.25
CA MET A 78 -20.72 -22.34 9.02
C MET A 78 -20.17 -20.96 8.70
N ASP A 79 -19.66 -20.83 7.49
CA ASP A 79 -19.14 -19.57 6.97
C ASP A 79 -20.25 -18.53 6.73
N ASN A 80 -19.89 -17.31 6.33
CA ASN A 80 -20.85 -16.27 5.97
C ASN A 80 -21.76 -16.76 4.84
N MET A 81 -23.01 -16.32 4.85
CA MET A 81 -24.06 -16.62 3.87
C MET A 81 -24.60 -18.06 3.91
N VAL A 82 -24.04 -18.98 4.68
CA VAL A 82 -24.68 -20.30 4.88
C VAL A 82 -26.05 -20.11 5.47
N MET A 83 -27.07 -20.76 4.88
CA MET A 83 -28.51 -20.61 5.22
C MET A 83 -29.00 -19.15 5.11
N GLY A 84 -28.42 -18.35 4.23
CA GLY A 84 -28.78 -16.94 4.05
C GLY A 84 -28.39 -16.00 5.20
N ILE A 85 -27.56 -16.46 6.13
CA ILE A 85 -27.12 -15.65 7.28
C ILE A 85 -25.84 -14.87 6.91
N ALA A 86 -25.90 -13.55 6.93
CA ALA A 86 -24.83 -12.67 6.47
C ALA A 86 -23.51 -12.74 7.25
N PHE A 87 -23.46 -13.46 8.36
CA PHE A 87 -22.28 -13.65 9.21
C PHE A 87 -22.12 -15.12 9.56
N GLY A 88 -20.87 -15.53 9.81
CA GLY A 88 -20.56 -16.92 10.17
C GLY A 88 -21.21 -17.35 11.48
N THR A 89 -21.70 -18.57 11.52
CA THR A 89 -22.41 -19.16 12.63
C THR A 89 -21.80 -20.49 13.05
N SER A 90 -22.17 -20.94 14.27
CA SER A 90 -21.84 -22.30 14.74
C SER A 90 -23.07 -22.95 15.36
N ALA A 91 -23.38 -24.17 14.93
CA ALA A 91 -24.33 -25.03 15.60
C ALA A 91 -23.53 -25.98 16.50
N THR A 92 -23.67 -25.83 17.83
CA THR A 92 -22.79 -26.51 18.79
C THR A 92 -23.61 -27.33 19.77
N ILE A 93 -23.18 -28.55 20.02
CA ILE A 93 -23.71 -29.46 21.05
C ILE A 93 -22.70 -29.54 22.18
N PHE A 94 -23.06 -28.92 23.31
CA PHE A 94 -22.30 -29.05 24.55
C PHE A 94 -22.92 -30.09 25.45
N ARG A 95 -22.13 -31.00 25.93
CA ARG A 95 -22.54 -31.95 27.02
C ARG A 95 -22.03 -31.42 28.34
N LYS A 96 -22.92 -31.29 29.33
CA LYS A 96 -22.59 -30.73 30.67
C LYS A 96 -21.84 -31.78 31.52
N VAL A 97 -20.65 -32.12 31.09
CA VAL A 97 -19.64 -32.91 31.78
C VAL A 97 -18.30 -32.71 31.11
N VAL A 98 -17.23 -32.69 31.87
CA VAL A 98 -15.86 -32.61 31.30
C VAL A 98 -15.39 -34.04 31.05
N MET A 99 -15.06 -34.33 29.81
CA MET A 99 -14.46 -35.60 29.34
C MET A 99 -13.11 -35.29 28.71
N PRO A 100 -11.99 -35.40 29.45
CA PRO A 100 -10.67 -34.87 29.00
C PRO A 100 -10.17 -35.50 27.70
N ASP A 101 -10.47 -36.78 27.47
CA ASP A 101 -9.97 -37.57 26.30
C ASP A 101 -11.06 -37.78 25.26
N PHE A 102 -12.11 -36.99 25.27
CA PHE A 102 -13.18 -37.10 24.29
C PHE A 102 -12.90 -36.28 23.04
N TYR A 103 -12.88 -36.93 21.89
CA TYR A 103 -12.75 -36.34 20.58
C TYR A 103 -14.12 -36.05 20.00
N GLY A 104 -14.52 -34.77 20.09
CA GLY A 104 -15.74 -34.24 19.48
C GLY A 104 -15.60 -34.12 17.96
N ARG A 105 -16.74 -34.12 17.26
CA ARG A 105 -16.79 -33.99 15.80
C ARG A 105 -16.96 -32.52 15.36
N PHE A 106 -16.08 -32.05 14.47
CA PHE A 106 -16.10 -30.72 13.92
C PHE A 106 -16.28 -30.75 12.40
N ILE A 107 -17.27 -30.00 11.89
CA ILE A 107 -17.71 -30.07 10.49
C ILE A 107 -17.77 -28.64 9.95
N PRO A 108 -16.82 -28.22 9.12
CA PRO A 108 -16.88 -26.91 8.45
C PRO A 108 -17.78 -26.96 7.21
N VAL A 109 -18.50 -25.86 6.96
CA VAL A 109 -19.24 -25.58 5.72
C VAL A 109 -18.79 -24.21 5.22
N ASN A 110 -18.13 -24.20 4.07
CA ASN A 110 -17.56 -22.99 3.49
C ASN A 110 -18.56 -22.32 2.54
N TYR A 111 -18.36 -21.03 2.27
CA TYR A 111 -19.17 -20.30 1.29
C TYR A 111 -19.12 -20.94 -0.11
N THR A 112 -18.00 -21.51 -0.50
CA THR A 112 -17.81 -22.20 -1.80
C THR A 112 -18.57 -23.50 -1.96
N ASP A 113 -19.12 -24.05 -0.87
CA ASP A 113 -19.88 -25.31 -0.87
C ASP A 113 -21.37 -25.10 -1.18
N LEU A 114 -21.82 -23.84 -1.26
CA LEU A 114 -23.22 -23.46 -1.33
C LEU A 114 -23.76 -23.52 -2.77
N ASN A 115 -24.99 -23.98 -2.87
CA ASN A 115 -25.83 -23.84 -4.07
C ASN A 115 -26.57 -22.50 -4.12
N ASP A 116 -27.45 -22.30 -5.09
CA ASP A 116 -28.23 -21.07 -5.27
C ASP A 116 -29.19 -20.81 -4.07
N ASP A 117 -29.59 -21.83 -3.33
CA ASP A 117 -30.42 -21.74 -2.13
C ASP A 117 -29.61 -21.43 -0.86
N LEU A 118 -28.30 -21.18 -0.98
CA LEU A 118 -27.35 -20.92 0.09
C LEU A 118 -27.19 -22.10 1.08
N GLU A 119 -27.36 -23.30 0.59
CA GLU A 119 -27.19 -24.57 1.32
C GLU A 119 -26.19 -25.48 0.61
N PRO A 120 -25.45 -26.34 1.32
CA PRO A 120 -24.57 -27.31 0.67
C PRO A 120 -25.39 -28.44 0.02
N ASN A 121 -25.07 -28.81 -1.21
CA ASN A 121 -25.76 -29.91 -1.92
C ASN A 121 -25.61 -31.28 -1.22
N ILE A 122 -24.49 -31.47 -0.51
CA ILE A 122 -24.17 -32.73 0.21
C ILE A 122 -23.67 -32.31 1.60
N PHE A 123 -24.21 -32.96 2.62
CA PHE A 123 -23.77 -32.78 4.00
C PHE A 123 -23.45 -34.10 4.67
N PRO A 124 -22.30 -34.24 5.37
CA PRO A 124 -21.18 -33.30 5.43
C PRO A 124 -20.45 -33.22 4.08
N VAL A 125 -19.90 -32.03 3.76
CA VAL A 125 -19.09 -31.83 2.55
C VAL A 125 -17.80 -32.61 2.70
N LYS A 126 -17.54 -33.55 1.77
CA LYS A 126 -16.41 -34.51 1.90
C LYS A 126 -15.05 -33.83 1.70
N GLU A 127 -15.01 -32.82 0.85
CA GLU A 127 -13.82 -32.02 0.50
C GLU A 127 -13.38 -31.12 1.65
N ASN A 128 -14.28 -30.81 2.57
CA ASN A 128 -13.94 -30.02 3.74
C ASN A 128 -13.23 -30.90 4.78
N ASN A 129 -12.33 -30.25 5.50
CA ASN A 129 -11.53 -30.94 6.54
C ASN A 129 -12.39 -31.26 7.77
N ASN A 130 -13.28 -32.25 7.62
CA ASN A 130 -14.05 -32.78 8.73
C ASN A 130 -13.11 -33.50 9.69
N THR A 131 -13.02 -33.02 10.92
CA THR A 131 -12.05 -33.55 11.88
C THR A 131 -12.69 -33.91 13.20
N THR A 132 -11.97 -34.76 13.96
CA THR A 132 -12.23 -34.95 15.39
C THR A 132 -11.14 -34.28 16.18
N SER A 133 -11.51 -33.54 17.23
CA SER A 133 -10.56 -32.84 18.08
C SER A 133 -10.97 -32.83 19.54
N CYS A 134 -10.00 -32.87 20.43
CA CYS A 134 -10.23 -32.89 21.87
C CYS A 134 -10.33 -31.45 22.42
N SER A 135 -11.53 -31.08 22.86
CA SER A 135 -11.78 -29.69 23.33
C SER A 135 -10.98 -29.30 24.58
N SER A 136 -10.52 -30.25 25.40
CA SER A 136 -9.66 -29.98 26.56
C SER A 136 -8.29 -29.37 26.16
N GLN A 137 -7.80 -29.70 24.97
CA GLN A 137 -6.52 -29.23 24.44
C GLN A 137 -6.51 -27.74 24.17
N TYR A 138 -7.65 -27.11 23.88
CA TYR A 138 -7.72 -25.69 23.56
C TYR A 138 -7.35 -24.77 24.74
N SER A 139 -7.37 -25.30 25.97
CA SER A 139 -6.88 -24.60 27.15
C SER A 139 -5.36 -24.31 27.12
N LYS A 140 -4.60 -25.03 26.28
CA LYS A 140 -3.17 -24.78 26.06
C LYS A 140 -2.94 -23.48 25.27
N ILE A 141 -3.93 -23.06 24.48
CA ILE A 141 -3.84 -21.85 23.64
C ILE A 141 -4.33 -20.65 24.45
N GLN A 142 -3.52 -19.60 24.54
CA GLN A 142 -3.89 -18.41 25.30
C GLN A 142 -5.18 -17.77 24.76
N GLY A 143 -6.20 -17.65 25.63
CA GLY A 143 -7.53 -17.19 25.28
C GLY A 143 -8.51 -18.31 24.90
N ASN A 144 -8.05 -19.57 24.94
CA ASN A 144 -8.84 -20.77 24.73
C ASN A 144 -9.67 -20.78 23.42
N PRO A 145 -9.15 -20.36 22.27
CA PRO A 145 -9.90 -20.39 21.01
C PRO A 145 -10.27 -21.84 20.64
N ILE A 146 -11.44 -22.01 20.03
CA ILE A 146 -11.89 -23.34 19.56
C ILE A 146 -11.25 -23.62 18.21
N ALA A 147 -9.98 -24.01 18.22
CA ALA A 147 -9.13 -24.17 17.04
C ALA A 147 -9.06 -25.64 16.59
N TYR A 148 -10.20 -26.25 16.31
CA TYR A 148 -10.37 -27.67 15.99
C TYR A 148 -9.62 -28.12 14.74
N TRP A 149 -9.23 -27.20 13.86
CA TRP A 149 -8.48 -27.46 12.63
C TRP A 149 -6.97 -27.61 12.83
N LEU A 150 -6.48 -27.34 14.05
CA LEU A 150 -5.08 -27.58 14.39
C LEU A 150 -4.84 -29.04 14.80
N SER A 151 -3.69 -29.56 14.38
CA SER A 151 -3.17 -30.80 14.90
C SER A 151 -2.69 -30.69 16.34
N ASP A 152 -2.44 -31.84 16.96
CA ASP A 152 -1.85 -31.87 18.29
C ASP A 152 -0.45 -31.24 18.31
N SER A 153 0.36 -31.41 17.25
CA SER A 153 1.69 -30.78 17.11
C SER A 153 1.59 -29.23 17.04
N ALA A 154 0.63 -28.72 16.29
CA ALA A 154 0.38 -27.28 16.19
C ALA A 154 -0.16 -26.69 17.52
N ILE A 155 -0.96 -27.44 18.27
CA ILE A 155 -1.42 -27.06 19.62
C ILE A 155 -0.25 -27.06 20.61
N GLU A 156 0.62 -28.08 20.56
CA GLU A 156 1.82 -28.16 21.39
C GLU A 156 2.76 -26.97 21.17
N ALA A 157 2.77 -26.39 19.97
CA ALA A 157 3.55 -25.18 19.70
C ALA A 157 3.24 -24.04 20.67
N PHE A 158 1.99 -23.94 21.16
CA PHE A 158 1.57 -22.88 22.10
C PHE A 158 2.13 -23.02 23.52
N ASN A 159 2.79 -24.12 23.85
CA ASN A 159 3.54 -24.27 25.09
C ASN A 159 4.89 -23.52 25.07
N ASN A 160 5.35 -23.05 23.91
CA ASN A 160 6.59 -22.29 23.80
C ASN A 160 6.42 -20.86 24.31
N LYS A 161 7.56 -20.18 24.56
CA LYS A 161 7.57 -18.76 24.89
C LYS A 161 6.90 -17.94 23.78
N THR A 162 6.11 -16.96 24.16
CA THR A 162 5.45 -16.09 23.20
C THR A 162 6.40 -15.02 22.65
N LEU A 163 6.09 -14.47 21.47
CA LEU A 163 6.85 -13.34 20.91
C LEU A 163 6.93 -12.16 21.90
N GLY A 164 5.86 -11.92 22.67
CA GLY A 164 5.84 -10.87 23.70
C GLY A 164 6.82 -11.06 24.85
N GLN A 165 7.41 -12.25 25.00
CA GLN A 165 8.47 -12.54 25.98
C GLN A 165 9.89 -12.32 25.41
N TYR A 166 10.05 -12.27 24.08
CA TYR A 166 11.30 -11.96 23.40
C TYR A 166 11.36 -10.51 22.91
N ALA A 167 10.21 -9.91 22.68
CA ALA A 167 10.10 -8.62 22.01
C ALA A 167 8.88 -7.83 22.52
N LYS A 168 8.77 -6.59 22.09
CA LYS A 168 7.73 -5.64 22.51
C LYS A 168 6.86 -5.20 21.33
N PRO A 169 5.87 -6.00 20.88
CA PRO A 169 4.91 -5.56 19.88
C PRO A 169 4.10 -4.36 20.41
N ARG A 170 4.06 -3.26 19.65
CA ARG A 170 3.41 -2.01 20.06
C ARG A 170 2.58 -1.42 18.95
N GLN A 171 1.45 -0.86 19.34
CA GLN A 171 0.63 0.00 18.51
C GLN A 171 1.15 1.43 18.61
N GLY A 172 1.33 2.10 17.48
CA GLY A 172 1.80 3.48 17.44
C GLY A 172 0.71 4.53 17.68
N MET A 173 0.97 5.73 17.20
CA MET A 173 0.07 6.86 17.37
C MET A 173 -1.07 6.87 16.35
N ALA A 174 -2.13 7.61 16.68
CA ALA A 174 -3.12 8.10 15.75
C ALA A 174 -3.02 9.62 15.69
N THR A 175 -2.81 10.19 14.52
CA THR A 175 -2.66 11.64 14.35
C THR A 175 -3.95 12.42 14.61
N SER A 176 -5.11 11.75 14.50
CA SER A 176 -6.45 12.33 14.52
C SER A 176 -6.78 13.28 13.36
N ASP A 177 -5.78 13.67 12.57
CA ASP A 177 -5.91 14.44 11.33
C ASP A 177 -4.73 14.13 10.38
N ASN A 178 -4.92 13.09 9.56
CA ASN A 178 -3.88 12.68 8.61
C ASN A 178 -3.62 13.72 7.52
N ASN A 179 -4.62 14.51 7.11
CA ASN A 179 -4.42 15.52 6.07
C ASN A 179 -3.53 16.65 6.55
N ARG A 180 -3.58 16.97 7.84
CA ARG A 180 -2.72 17.99 8.46
C ARG A 180 -1.30 17.46 8.73
N PHE A 181 -1.16 16.25 9.26
CA PHE A 181 0.11 15.79 9.83
C PHE A 181 0.90 14.82 8.96
N LEU A 182 0.30 14.22 7.92
CA LEU A 182 0.99 13.26 7.08
C LEU A 182 1.17 13.76 5.66
N ARG A 183 2.34 13.46 5.09
CA ARG A 183 2.67 13.65 3.66
C ARG A 183 3.27 12.37 3.11
N LEU A 184 3.13 12.18 1.80
CA LEU A 184 4.02 11.28 1.09
C LEU A 184 5.37 11.99 0.91
N TRP A 185 6.46 11.26 0.98
CA TRP A 185 7.79 11.85 1.05
C TRP A 185 8.12 12.78 -0.12
N PHE A 186 7.55 12.51 -1.28
CA PHE A 186 7.78 13.29 -2.50
C PHE A 186 6.93 14.57 -2.59
N GLU A 187 6.02 14.83 -1.65
CA GLU A 187 5.20 16.04 -1.61
C GLU A 187 5.96 17.23 -1.01
N VAL A 188 6.96 16.98 -0.19
CA VAL A 188 7.63 18.00 0.63
C VAL A 188 9.03 18.30 0.13
N GLU A 189 9.57 19.38 0.63
CA GLU A 189 10.94 19.80 0.34
C GLU A 189 11.96 18.83 0.98
N LYS A 190 12.96 18.40 0.18
CA LYS A 190 13.96 17.40 0.60
C LYS A 190 14.70 17.80 1.87
N ASP A 191 15.09 19.07 1.98
CA ASP A 191 15.93 19.55 3.06
C ASP A 191 15.19 19.68 4.39
N LYS A 192 13.85 19.57 4.38
CA LYS A 192 13.01 19.53 5.58
C LYS A 192 12.77 18.13 6.13
N ILE A 193 13.38 17.08 5.52
CA ILE A 193 13.20 15.68 5.93
C ILE A 193 14.43 15.19 6.67
N PHE A 194 14.23 14.59 7.84
CA PHE A 194 15.29 13.93 8.59
C PHE A 194 15.03 12.41 8.68
N TYR A 195 15.74 11.64 7.87
CA TYR A 195 15.48 10.20 7.69
C TYR A 195 16.05 9.30 8.79
N LYS A 196 17.08 9.73 9.53
CA LYS A 196 17.91 8.87 10.39
C LYS A 196 18.05 9.40 11.82
N ALA A 197 16.95 9.86 12.42
CA ALA A 197 16.95 10.20 13.82
C ALA A 197 17.13 8.93 14.68
N HIS A 198 18.01 8.94 15.67
CA HIS A 198 18.19 7.82 16.60
C HIS A 198 17.32 7.97 17.85
N ASN A 199 16.90 9.18 18.17
CA ASN A 199 16.07 9.49 19.34
C ASN A 199 15.38 10.86 19.20
N SER A 200 14.46 11.16 20.13
CA SER A 200 13.69 12.41 20.13
C SER A 200 14.55 13.66 20.30
N ILE A 201 15.69 13.58 20.97
CA ILE A 201 16.59 14.73 21.18
C ILE A 201 17.27 15.09 19.86
N GLU A 202 17.77 14.10 19.13
CA GLU A 202 18.38 14.31 17.82
C GLU A 202 17.35 14.80 16.81
N ALA A 203 16.14 14.22 16.79
CA ALA A 203 15.05 14.67 15.96
C ALA A 203 14.71 16.15 16.23
N MET A 204 14.59 16.56 17.48
CA MET A 204 14.33 17.95 17.87
C MET A 204 15.46 18.90 17.45
N ASN A 205 16.72 18.49 17.64
CA ASN A 205 17.88 19.31 17.31
C ASN A 205 18.15 19.43 15.79
N SER A 206 17.56 18.55 14.97
CA SER A 206 17.73 18.60 13.51
C SER A 206 17.11 19.85 12.88
N GLY A 207 16.14 20.47 13.53
CA GLY A 207 15.35 21.57 12.97
C GLY A 207 14.44 21.17 11.81
N CYS A 208 14.40 19.87 11.45
CA CYS A 208 13.54 19.36 10.39
C CYS A 208 12.11 19.15 10.86
N LYS A 209 11.18 19.30 9.93
CA LYS A 209 9.74 19.17 10.19
C LYS A 209 9.24 17.73 9.98
N TRP A 210 9.80 17.03 8.96
CA TRP A 210 9.27 15.79 8.44
C TRP A 210 10.15 14.59 8.80
N PHE A 211 9.52 13.51 9.29
CA PHE A 211 10.19 12.30 9.72
C PHE A 211 9.50 11.06 9.16
N PRO A 212 10.25 9.96 8.83
CA PRO A 212 9.67 8.71 8.34
C PRO A 212 8.58 8.16 9.26
N TYR A 213 7.51 7.64 8.64
CA TYR A 213 6.33 7.18 9.37
C TYR A 213 5.78 5.86 8.85
N ASN A 214 5.82 4.82 9.66
CA ASN A 214 5.23 3.53 9.36
C ASN A 214 3.72 3.58 9.48
N LYS A 215 3.02 3.61 8.35
CA LYS A 215 1.55 3.64 8.29
C LYS A 215 0.91 2.29 7.97
N GLY A 216 1.67 1.25 7.77
CA GLY A 216 1.26 0.00 7.14
C GLY A 216 1.35 0.11 5.62
N GLY A 217 0.47 -0.57 4.89
CA GLY A 217 0.46 -0.55 3.43
C GLY A 217 0.00 -1.87 2.85
N SER A 218 0.26 -2.10 1.55
CA SER A 218 -0.05 -3.33 0.83
C SER A 218 0.72 -4.54 1.39
N TYR A 219 0.29 -5.74 0.97
CA TYR A 219 1.01 -6.97 1.28
C TYR A 219 2.44 -6.90 0.73
N ARG A 220 3.41 -6.90 1.63
CA ARG A 220 4.84 -6.89 1.29
C ARG A 220 5.64 -7.46 2.46
N LYS A 221 6.53 -8.41 2.18
CA LYS A 221 7.46 -9.00 3.13
C LYS A 221 8.82 -8.27 3.08
N TRP A 222 9.60 -8.42 4.12
CA TRP A 222 11.02 -8.10 4.27
C TRP A 222 11.35 -6.60 4.28
N TYR A 223 11.02 -5.82 3.23
CA TYR A 223 11.33 -4.39 3.13
C TYR A 223 10.34 -3.65 2.22
N GLY A 224 10.07 -2.37 2.50
CA GLY A 224 9.23 -1.46 1.71
C GLY A 224 8.02 -0.91 2.44
N ASN A 225 7.09 -0.29 1.69
CA ASN A 225 5.98 0.53 2.19
C ASN A 225 6.47 1.76 3.00
N ASN A 226 7.63 2.29 2.61
CA ASN A 226 8.25 3.47 3.21
C ASN A 226 7.80 4.71 2.42
N ASP A 227 6.53 5.09 2.55
CA ASP A 227 5.92 6.14 1.72
C ASP A 227 5.67 7.43 2.51
N TYR A 228 5.37 7.32 3.80
CA TYR A 228 4.84 8.42 4.59
C TYR A 228 5.89 9.11 5.45
N LEU A 229 5.67 10.41 5.58
CA LEU A 229 6.31 11.28 6.57
C LEU A 229 5.25 11.84 7.51
N ILE A 230 5.67 12.14 8.73
CA ILE A 230 4.86 12.83 9.73
C ILE A 230 5.51 14.15 10.12
N ASN A 231 4.69 15.18 10.32
CA ASN A 231 5.13 16.40 10.99
C ASN A 231 5.41 16.09 12.46
N TRP A 232 6.69 16.02 12.80
CA TRP A 232 7.18 15.80 14.16
C TRP A 232 8.08 16.96 14.63
N GLU A 233 7.93 18.13 14.03
CA GLU A 233 8.65 19.34 14.40
C GLU A 233 8.50 19.62 15.90
N ASN A 234 9.59 20.04 16.56
CA ASN A 234 9.61 20.34 17.99
C ASN A 234 9.05 19.19 18.86
N ASP A 235 9.50 17.96 18.59
CA ASP A 235 9.03 16.73 19.27
C ASP A 235 7.52 16.52 19.14
N GLY A 236 6.96 16.84 17.97
CA GLY A 236 5.55 16.65 17.65
C GLY A 236 4.61 17.61 18.40
N ALA A 237 5.07 18.83 18.66
CA ALA A 237 4.31 19.83 19.45
C ALA A 237 2.88 20.02 18.92
N GLU A 238 2.69 20.13 17.59
CA GLU A 238 1.37 20.36 17.00
C GLU A 238 0.43 19.17 17.13
N VAL A 239 0.90 17.95 16.84
CA VAL A 239 0.06 16.75 16.94
C VAL A 239 -0.30 16.43 18.39
N LYS A 240 0.62 16.68 19.32
CA LYS A 240 0.38 16.58 20.78
C LYS A 240 -0.63 17.62 21.25
N ALA A 241 -0.53 18.86 20.79
CA ALA A 241 -1.51 19.92 21.10
C ALA A 241 -2.92 19.58 20.59
N LEU A 242 -3.03 19.06 19.37
CA LEU A 242 -4.33 18.60 18.84
C LEU A 242 -4.91 17.46 19.68
N ALA A 243 -4.11 16.46 20.04
CA ALA A 243 -4.54 15.34 20.88
C ALA A 243 -5.04 15.84 22.26
N ALA A 244 -4.30 16.75 22.89
CA ALA A 244 -4.71 17.37 24.17
C ALA A 244 -6.04 18.14 24.02
N LYS A 245 -6.22 18.89 22.94
CA LYS A 245 -7.44 19.66 22.65
C LYS A 245 -8.64 18.74 22.45
N LEU A 246 -8.51 17.67 21.65
CA LEU A 246 -9.63 16.80 21.30
C LEU A 246 -10.01 15.83 22.44
N TYR A 247 -9.02 15.33 23.17
CA TYR A 247 -9.21 14.21 24.09
C TYR A 247 -8.88 14.54 25.54
N ARG A 248 -8.44 15.75 25.84
CA ARG A 248 -7.94 16.17 27.17
C ARG A 248 -6.78 15.27 27.67
N SER A 249 -6.11 14.58 26.77
CA SER A 249 -5.00 13.66 27.04
C SER A 249 -4.18 13.43 25.79
N VAL A 250 -2.89 13.67 25.85
CA VAL A 250 -1.93 13.38 24.77
C VAL A 250 -1.81 11.88 24.56
N THR A 251 -1.68 11.12 25.66
CA THR A 251 -1.38 9.68 25.62
C THR A 251 -2.56 8.82 25.12
N ARG A 252 -3.74 9.38 24.95
CA ARG A 252 -4.89 8.66 24.38
C ARG A 252 -4.61 8.24 22.93
N THR A 253 -3.98 9.08 22.15
CA THR A 253 -3.69 8.86 20.72
C THR A 253 -2.20 8.81 20.41
N ILE A 254 -1.35 9.53 21.15
CA ILE A 254 0.10 9.51 20.97
C ILE A 254 0.67 8.49 21.97
N LYS A 255 0.89 7.27 21.49
CA LYS A 255 1.25 6.13 22.33
C LYS A 255 2.69 5.70 22.09
N ASN A 256 3.30 5.08 23.11
CA ASN A 256 4.57 4.38 22.98
C ASN A 256 5.72 5.24 22.45
N ILE A 257 5.76 6.53 22.83
CA ILE A 257 6.77 7.53 22.41
C ILE A 257 8.19 7.04 22.65
N GLN A 258 8.44 6.29 23.72
CA GLN A 258 9.75 5.76 24.08
C GLN A 258 10.33 4.76 23.05
N PHE A 259 9.54 4.31 22.08
CA PHE A 259 9.97 3.40 21.01
C PHE A 259 10.14 4.10 19.66
N TYR A 260 9.87 5.41 19.58
CA TYR A 260 10.06 6.14 18.34
C TYR A 260 11.52 6.17 17.95
N PHE A 261 11.77 6.15 16.65
CA PHE A 261 13.08 6.13 16.01
C PHE A 261 13.89 4.84 16.16
N GLN A 262 13.42 3.87 16.93
CA GLN A 262 14.10 2.58 17.12
C GLN A 262 13.82 1.64 15.95
N LYS A 263 14.80 0.80 15.59
CA LYS A 263 14.64 -0.27 14.61
C LYS A 263 13.79 -1.41 15.17
N GLY A 264 13.17 -2.17 14.27
CA GLY A 264 12.32 -3.28 14.67
C GLY A 264 11.71 -4.03 13.49
N ILE A 265 10.57 -4.67 13.73
CA ILE A 265 9.78 -5.38 12.73
C ILE A 265 8.41 -4.73 12.65
N THR A 266 8.02 -4.24 11.48
CA THR A 266 6.71 -3.59 11.26
C THR A 266 5.79 -4.44 10.39
N TRP A 267 4.48 -4.27 10.56
CA TRP A 267 3.45 -4.92 9.74
C TRP A 267 2.21 -4.04 9.58
N SER A 268 1.37 -4.39 8.60
CA SER A 268 0.06 -3.77 8.44
C SER A 268 -0.95 -4.45 9.36
N THR A 269 -1.57 -3.70 10.27
CA THR A 269 -2.53 -4.23 11.24
C THR A 269 -3.79 -4.77 10.58
N LEU A 270 -4.22 -4.17 9.47
CA LEU A 270 -5.33 -4.65 8.65
C LEU A 270 -4.80 -5.11 7.30
N SER A 271 -5.17 -6.30 6.90
CA SER A 271 -4.86 -6.86 5.59
C SER A 271 -6.11 -7.50 4.99
N SER A 272 -6.25 -7.44 3.67
CA SER A 272 -7.25 -8.21 2.92
C SER A 272 -6.77 -9.62 2.57
N GLY A 273 -5.55 -9.97 2.97
CA GLY A 273 -4.90 -11.25 2.67
C GLY A 273 -4.01 -11.72 3.81
N SER A 274 -2.96 -12.45 3.46
CA SER A 274 -2.01 -13.01 4.42
C SER A 274 -1.26 -11.94 5.23
N PHE A 275 -0.75 -12.34 6.39
CA PHE A 275 0.14 -11.52 7.19
C PHE A 275 1.50 -11.35 6.50
N SER A 276 2.11 -10.18 6.66
CA SER A 276 3.46 -9.90 6.17
C SER A 276 4.19 -8.94 7.10
N ALA A 277 5.44 -9.25 7.39
CA ALA A 277 6.31 -8.45 8.25
C ALA A 277 7.49 -7.89 7.45
N ARG A 278 7.89 -6.66 7.79
CA ARG A 278 8.99 -5.93 7.17
C ARG A 278 9.99 -5.47 8.21
N TYR A 279 11.25 -5.45 7.85
CA TYR A 279 12.28 -4.78 8.63
C TYR A 279 12.03 -3.26 8.64
N CYS A 280 12.02 -2.69 9.82
CA CYS A 280 11.92 -1.26 10.05
C CYS A 280 13.29 -0.76 10.53
N PRO A 281 14.01 0.05 9.73
CA PRO A 281 15.27 0.65 10.19
C PRO A 281 15.01 1.73 11.25
N GLU A 282 16.10 2.28 11.79
CA GLU A 282 16.04 3.45 12.67
C GLU A 282 15.48 4.68 11.95
N GLY A 283 14.96 5.64 12.70
CA GLY A 283 14.48 6.91 12.18
C GLY A 283 12.96 6.98 11.98
N PHE A 284 12.22 5.90 12.23
CA PHE A 284 10.78 5.86 12.02
C PHE A 284 9.97 6.12 13.29
N LEU A 285 8.89 6.88 13.11
CA LEU A 285 7.72 6.82 13.98
C LEU A 285 6.70 5.83 13.40
N PHE A 286 5.64 5.46 14.12
CA PHE A 286 4.72 4.43 13.66
C PHE A 286 3.26 4.68 14.03
N ASP A 287 2.37 4.23 13.16
CA ASP A 287 0.92 4.38 13.21
C ASP A 287 0.24 3.24 13.99
N THR A 288 -1.00 3.45 14.35
CA THR A 288 -1.88 2.39 14.86
C THR A 288 -2.09 1.26 13.85
N LYS A 289 -1.97 1.54 12.55
CA LYS A 289 -2.10 0.58 11.45
C LYS A 289 -0.76 0.03 10.96
N GLY A 290 0.33 0.68 11.31
CA GLY A 290 1.71 0.24 11.09
C GLY A 290 2.37 -0.17 12.40
N SER A 291 1.75 -1.11 13.13
CA SER A 291 2.32 -1.61 14.40
C SER A 291 3.72 -2.12 14.23
N THR A 292 4.55 -1.96 15.26
CA THR A 292 5.97 -2.33 15.22
C THR A 292 6.36 -3.12 16.47
N CYS A 293 7.23 -4.09 16.29
CA CYS A 293 7.81 -4.92 17.34
C CYS A 293 9.25 -4.49 17.60
N PHE A 294 9.57 -4.16 18.84
CA PHE A 294 10.88 -3.70 19.29
C PHE A 294 11.58 -4.76 20.14
N PHE A 295 12.89 -4.73 20.19
CA PHE A 295 13.70 -5.77 20.81
C PHE A 295 14.73 -5.15 21.77
N ASP A 296 14.88 -5.74 22.96
CA ASP A 296 15.99 -5.39 23.85
C ASP A 296 17.30 -6.04 23.38
N ASP A 297 17.19 -7.25 22.77
CA ASP A 297 18.28 -7.94 22.08
C ASP A 297 18.00 -7.95 20.58
N GLU A 298 18.63 -7.01 19.87
CA GLU A 298 18.46 -6.84 18.43
C GLU A 298 18.93 -8.02 17.59
N SER A 299 19.78 -8.91 18.15
CA SER A 299 20.23 -10.12 17.46
C SER A 299 19.09 -11.09 17.14
N LEU A 300 17.94 -10.94 17.83
CA LEU A 300 16.73 -11.72 17.61
C LEU A 300 15.88 -11.24 16.43
N ILE A 301 16.10 -10.03 15.92
CA ILE A 301 15.30 -9.45 14.82
C ILE A 301 15.27 -10.39 13.60
N PRO A 302 16.42 -10.91 13.09
CA PRO A 302 16.39 -11.80 11.92
C PRO A 302 15.57 -13.06 12.17
N TYR A 303 15.71 -13.70 13.31
CA TYR A 303 14.98 -14.91 13.63
C TYR A 303 13.46 -14.65 13.71
N CYS A 304 13.08 -13.58 14.38
CA CYS A 304 11.67 -13.23 14.58
C CYS A 304 10.99 -12.78 13.27
N ILE A 305 11.66 -12.03 12.40
CA ILE A 305 11.06 -11.65 11.10
C ILE A 305 10.92 -12.86 10.17
N ALA A 306 11.87 -13.80 10.19
CA ALA A 306 11.77 -15.05 9.45
C ALA A 306 10.57 -15.86 9.93
N PHE A 307 10.45 -16.07 11.24
CA PHE A 307 9.30 -16.76 11.82
C PHE A 307 7.98 -16.09 11.43
N LEU A 308 7.88 -14.76 11.59
CA LEU A 308 6.66 -14.01 11.27
C LEU A 308 6.24 -14.10 9.80
N ASN A 309 7.18 -14.25 8.87
CA ASN A 309 6.90 -14.42 7.43
C ASN A 309 6.76 -15.88 7.01
N SER A 310 6.91 -16.85 7.92
CA SER A 310 6.82 -18.28 7.63
C SER A 310 5.37 -18.78 7.53
N ASN A 311 5.19 -19.90 6.83
CA ASN A 311 3.92 -20.62 6.75
C ASN A 311 3.44 -21.09 8.12
N VAL A 312 4.36 -21.39 9.04
CA VAL A 312 4.06 -21.77 10.43
C VAL A 312 3.37 -20.63 11.17
N ALA A 313 3.96 -19.44 11.15
CA ALA A 313 3.33 -18.25 11.78
C ALA A 313 1.98 -17.94 11.14
N GLY A 314 1.86 -18.09 9.82
CA GLY A 314 0.60 -17.93 9.09
C GLY A 314 -0.49 -18.87 9.59
N ALA A 315 -0.16 -20.14 9.80
CA ALA A 315 -1.09 -21.14 10.35
C ALA A 315 -1.53 -20.82 11.79
N LEU A 316 -0.57 -20.43 12.65
CA LEU A 316 -0.85 -20.06 14.04
C LEU A 316 -1.64 -18.74 14.16
N LEU A 317 -1.41 -17.78 13.25
CA LEU A 317 -2.15 -16.53 13.22
C LEU A 317 -3.62 -16.69 12.85
N LYS A 318 -4.00 -17.69 12.04
CA LYS A 318 -5.41 -18.01 11.77
C LYS A 318 -6.20 -18.28 13.05
N VAL A 319 -5.53 -18.73 14.11
CA VAL A 319 -6.11 -18.98 15.42
C VAL A 319 -6.18 -17.70 16.27
N LEU A 320 -5.09 -16.92 16.28
CA LEU A 320 -4.94 -15.76 17.14
C LEU A 320 -5.58 -14.47 16.56
N ALA A 321 -5.72 -14.40 15.24
CA ALA A 321 -6.26 -13.26 14.51
C ALA A 321 -7.16 -13.70 13.33
N PRO A 322 -8.25 -14.45 13.57
CA PRO A 322 -9.09 -15.03 12.52
C PRO A 322 -9.83 -13.99 11.68
N THR A 323 -9.90 -12.74 12.13
CA THR A 323 -10.55 -11.61 11.44
C THR A 323 -9.58 -10.80 10.59
N MET A 324 -8.35 -11.27 10.38
CA MET A 324 -7.26 -10.55 9.69
C MET A 324 -6.96 -9.16 10.29
N ASP A 325 -7.30 -8.94 11.55
CA ASP A 325 -6.86 -7.81 12.36
C ASP A 325 -5.63 -8.25 13.18
N PHE A 326 -4.46 -8.03 12.62
CA PHE A 326 -3.17 -8.41 13.20
C PHE A 326 -2.71 -7.37 14.22
N ASN A 327 -3.50 -7.13 15.25
CA ASN A 327 -3.15 -6.17 16.29
C ASN A 327 -1.94 -6.64 17.11
N ALA A 328 -1.23 -5.69 17.74
CA ALA A 328 -0.01 -5.97 18.50
C ALA A 328 -0.21 -7.01 19.63
N GLY A 329 -1.42 -7.08 20.21
CA GLY A 329 -1.74 -8.06 21.26
C GLY A 329 -1.84 -9.49 20.72
N SER A 330 -2.42 -9.68 19.52
CA SER A 330 -2.47 -11.00 18.87
C SER A 330 -1.07 -11.46 18.45
N ILE A 331 -0.29 -10.55 17.86
CA ILE A 331 1.11 -10.84 17.47
C ILE A 331 1.97 -11.20 18.68
N ALA A 332 1.80 -10.51 19.81
CA ALA A 332 2.52 -10.80 21.05
C ALA A 332 2.29 -12.22 21.57
N LYS A 333 1.16 -12.86 21.25
CA LYS A 333 0.78 -14.21 21.70
C LYS A 333 1.35 -15.33 20.83
N LEU A 334 1.93 -15.01 19.66
CA LEU A 334 2.54 -16.03 18.80
C LEU A 334 3.63 -16.80 19.55
N PRO A 335 3.55 -18.15 19.59
CA PRO A 335 4.58 -18.97 20.23
C PRO A 335 5.84 -19.01 19.35
N VAL A 336 6.99 -18.68 19.91
CA VAL A 336 8.29 -18.69 19.24
C VAL A 336 9.15 -19.81 19.81
N LYS A 337 9.44 -20.81 19.01
CA LYS A 337 10.38 -21.88 19.35
C LYS A 337 11.76 -21.53 18.80
N TYR A 338 12.60 -20.92 19.65
CA TYR A 338 13.94 -20.51 19.26
C TYR A 338 14.88 -21.71 19.16
N SER A 339 15.63 -21.80 18.06
CA SER A 339 16.62 -22.83 17.81
C SER A 339 18.00 -22.23 17.58
N ASN A 340 18.94 -22.53 18.48
CA ASN A 340 20.33 -22.12 18.32
C ASN A 340 21.01 -22.76 17.09
N ILE A 341 20.58 -23.97 16.70
CA ILE A 341 21.17 -24.72 15.58
C ILE A 341 20.97 -23.97 14.27
N TYR A 342 19.76 -23.45 14.02
CA TYR A 342 19.41 -22.75 12.78
C TYR A 342 19.63 -21.23 12.83
N SER A 343 20.00 -20.67 13.98
CA SER A 343 20.05 -19.22 14.17
C SER A 343 20.98 -18.50 13.17
N SER A 344 22.15 -19.05 12.86
CA SER A 344 23.11 -18.46 11.91
C SER A 344 22.59 -18.52 10.47
N GLU A 345 22.06 -19.66 10.05
CA GLU A 345 21.50 -19.91 8.72
C GLU A 345 20.30 -19.01 8.47
N VAL A 346 19.37 -18.95 9.43
CA VAL A 346 18.19 -18.05 9.37
C VAL A 346 18.62 -16.61 9.22
N LYS A 347 19.64 -16.16 9.95
CA LYS A 347 20.16 -14.78 9.86
C LYS A 347 20.69 -14.48 8.45
N GLU A 348 21.47 -15.38 7.86
CA GLU A 348 22.00 -15.21 6.50
C GLU A 348 20.89 -15.15 5.46
N LEU A 349 19.92 -16.08 5.50
CA LEU A 349 18.78 -16.08 4.61
C LEU A 349 17.97 -14.80 4.70
N VAL A 350 17.69 -14.31 5.92
CA VAL A 350 16.93 -13.08 6.17
C VAL A 350 17.66 -11.85 5.65
N CYS A 351 18.96 -11.73 5.88
CA CYS A 351 19.75 -10.63 5.33
C CYS A 351 19.64 -10.59 3.81
N GLY A 352 19.72 -11.75 3.14
CA GLY A 352 19.50 -11.86 1.71
C GLY A 352 18.08 -11.47 1.28
N CYS A 353 17.03 -11.93 1.99
CA CYS A 353 15.65 -11.56 1.70
C CYS A 353 15.39 -10.04 1.83
N ILE A 354 15.93 -9.41 2.87
CA ILE A 354 15.81 -7.96 3.08
C ILE A 354 16.52 -7.21 1.97
N GLU A 355 17.74 -7.61 1.60
CA GLU A 355 18.51 -6.92 0.55
C GLU A 355 17.84 -7.05 -0.82
N LEU A 356 17.39 -8.26 -1.22
CA LEU A 356 16.66 -8.47 -2.47
C LEU A 356 15.38 -7.61 -2.53
N SER A 357 14.64 -7.54 -1.43
CA SER A 357 13.42 -6.74 -1.34
C SER A 357 13.69 -5.24 -1.33
N LYS A 358 14.83 -4.81 -0.77
CA LYS A 358 15.27 -3.42 -0.77
C LYS A 358 15.72 -2.98 -2.17
N VAL A 359 16.50 -3.80 -2.86
CA VAL A 359 16.89 -3.52 -4.25
C VAL A 359 15.68 -3.38 -5.15
N ASP A 360 14.68 -4.27 -5.01
CA ASP A 360 13.41 -4.15 -5.75
C ASP A 360 12.68 -2.84 -5.41
N TRP A 361 12.53 -2.52 -4.13
CA TRP A 361 11.83 -1.31 -3.69
C TRP A 361 12.52 -0.04 -4.19
N ASP A 362 13.84 0.03 -4.08
CA ASP A 362 14.65 1.19 -4.43
C ASP A 362 14.86 1.34 -5.96
N SER A 363 14.39 0.38 -6.77
CA SER A 363 14.39 0.47 -8.23
C SER A 363 13.27 1.34 -8.81
N PHE A 364 12.33 1.82 -7.99
CA PHE A 364 11.16 2.60 -8.43
C PHE A 364 11.12 3.98 -7.80
N GLU A 365 10.59 4.96 -8.53
CA GLU A 365 10.50 6.38 -8.13
C GLU A 365 9.73 6.67 -6.84
N ASN A 366 8.92 5.72 -6.37
CA ASN A 366 8.22 5.82 -5.10
C ASN A 366 9.11 5.55 -3.88
N SER A 367 10.35 5.12 -4.07
CA SER A 367 11.35 5.05 -2.99
C SER A 367 12.14 6.36 -2.88
N TRP A 368 12.33 6.85 -1.66
CA TRP A 368 13.25 7.97 -1.40
C TRP A 368 14.74 7.63 -1.57
N ASN A 369 15.07 6.32 -1.68
CA ASN A 369 16.42 5.84 -1.99
C ASN A 369 16.61 5.56 -3.49
N PHE A 370 15.60 5.82 -4.33
CA PHE A 370 15.71 5.68 -5.79
C PHE A 370 16.88 6.53 -6.32
N ARG A 371 17.76 5.93 -7.12
CA ARG A 371 18.93 6.59 -7.65
C ARG A 371 18.76 7.01 -9.10
N HIS A 372 18.58 6.04 -9.97
CA HIS A 372 18.33 6.23 -11.40
C HIS A 372 17.45 5.08 -11.91
N HIS A 373 16.80 5.32 -13.04
CA HIS A 373 15.92 4.29 -13.60
C HIS A 373 16.74 3.07 -14.08
N PRO A 374 16.30 1.82 -13.82
CA PRO A 374 17.05 0.62 -14.16
C PRO A 374 17.37 0.45 -15.65
N LEU A 375 16.64 1.10 -16.53
CA LEU A 375 16.90 1.10 -17.97
C LEU A 375 17.96 2.14 -18.41
N ILE A 376 18.47 2.99 -17.53
CA ILE A 376 19.61 3.88 -17.82
C ILE A 376 20.89 3.07 -17.67
N ARG A 377 21.36 2.51 -18.77
CA ARG A 377 22.52 1.60 -18.83
C ARG A 377 23.41 1.90 -20.03
N LYS A 378 24.65 1.38 -19.98
CA LYS A 378 25.58 1.44 -21.10
C LYS A 378 25.34 0.29 -22.09
N THR A 379 24.14 0.24 -22.67
CA THR A 379 23.75 -0.67 -23.75
C THR A 379 23.57 0.12 -25.04
N GLN A 380 23.58 -0.58 -26.19
CA GLN A 380 23.36 0.10 -27.47
C GLN A 380 21.91 0.51 -27.67
N THR A 381 20.97 -0.29 -27.16
CA THR A 381 19.54 -0.05 -27.32
C THR A 381 18.80 -0.17 -26.00
N LEU A 382 17.65 0.49 -25.92
CA LEU A 382 16.71 0.37 -24.79
C LEU A 382 16.17 -1.05 -24.64
N LYS A 383 16.01 -1.76 -25.78
CA LYS A 383 15.60 -3.17 -25.79
C LYS A 383 16.62 -4.06 -25.08
N GLU A 384 17.90 -3.86 -25.33
CA GLU A 384 18.96 -4.58 -24.61
C GLU A 384 18.94 -4.27 -23.13
N ALA A 385 18.82 -2.99 -22.75
CA ALA A 385 18.69 -2.57 -21.37
C ALA A 385 17.50 -3.24 -20.66
N PHE A 386 16.36 -3.35 -21.35
CA PHE A 386 15.19 -4.05 -20.81
C PHE A 386 15.42 -5.56 -20.67
N LEU A 387 16.10 -6.19 -21.60
CA LEU A 387 16.41 -7.64 -21.52
C LEU A 387 17.34 -7.94 -20.35
N GLU A 388 18.37 -7.12 -20.12
CA GLU A 388 19.22 -7.24 -18.93
C GLU A 388 18.42 -7.05 -17.63
N TRP A 389 17.61 -6.00 -17.57
CA TRP A 389 16.71 -5.75 -16.43
C TRP A 389 15.76 -6.92 -16.17
N LYS A 390 15.23 -7.52 -17.22
CA LYS A 390 14.36 -8.69 -17.10
C LYS A 390 15.08 -9.88 -16.46
N VAL A 391 16.32 -10.15 -16.85
CA VAL A 391 17.13 -11.22 -16.24
C VAL A 391 17.36 -10.93 -14.76
N GLU A 392 17.76 -9.71 -14.40
CA GLU A 392 17.98 -9.33 -13.00
C GLU A 392 16.73 -9.46 -12.14
N CYS A 393 15.56 -9.06 -12.65
CA CYS A 393 14.30 -9.22 -11.96
C CYS A 393 13.92 -10.69 -11.75
N GLU A 394 14.11 -11.54 -12.77
CA GLU A 394 13.83 -12.97 -12.71
C GLU A 394 14.78 -13.66 -11.70
N GLU A 395 16.05 -13.35 -11.72
CA GLU A 395 17.02 -13.87 -10.76
C GLU A 395 16.68 -13.44 -9.32
N ARG A 396 16.36 -12.17 -9.11
CA ARG A 396 15.95 -11.63 -7.80
C ARG A 396 14.70 -12.33 -7.29
N PHE A 397 13.71 -12.51 -8.16
CA PHE A 397 12.46 -13.20 -7.82
C PHE A 397 12.72 -14.65 -7.41
N ASN A 398 13.49 -15.38 -8.21
CA ASN A 398 13.80 -16.79 -7.94
C ASN A 398 14.66 -16.96 -6.69
N GLN A 399 15.65 -16.10 -6.47
CA GLN A 399 16.49 -16.12 -5.27
C GLN A 399 15.66 -15.84 -4.01
N LEU A 400 14.74 -14.87 -4.03
CA LEU A 400 13.87 -14.58 -2.89
C LEU A 400 12.95 -15.78 -2.61
N LYS A 401 12.33 -16.35 -3.64
CA LYS A 401 11.46 -17.51 -3.51
C LYS A 401 12.17 -18.70 -2.86
N VAL A 402 13.36 -19.05 -3.35
CA VAL A 402 14.16 -20.15 -2.79
C VAL A 402 14.52 -19.89 -1.34
N LYS A 403 14.92 -18.68 -0.97
CA LYS A 403 15.21 -18.33 0.43
C LYS A 403 13.97 -18.40 1.33
N GLU A 404 12.82 -17.96 0.86
CA GLU A 404 11.56 -18.07 1.60
C GLU A 404 11.11 -19.52 1.78
N GLU A 405 11.28 -20.38 0.76
CA GLU A 405 10.99 -21.80 0.83
C GLU A 405 11.93 -22.51 1.82
N GLU A 406 13.21 -22.15 1.86
CA GLU A 406 14.17 -22.67 2.82
C GLU A 406 13.83 -22.23 4.26
N LEU A 407 13.49 -20.98 4.47
CA LEU A 407 13.00 -20.50 5.78
C LEU A 407 11.73 -21.23 6.21
N ASN A 408 10.79 -21.48 5.30
CA ASN A 408 9.61 -22.30 5.60
C ASN A 408 9.99 -23.72 6.00
N ARG A 409 10.90 -24.39 5.28
CA ARG A 409 11.39 -25.73 5.61
C ARG A 409 11.97 -25.77 7.03
N ILE A 410 12.86 -24.81 7.36
CA ILE A 410 13.49 -24.71 8.67
C ILE A 410 12.43 -24.58 9.78
N PHE A 411 11.46 -23.68 9.64
CA PHE A 411 10.43 -23.50 10.68
C PHE A 411 9.46 -24.67 10.75
N ILE A 412 9.09 -25.29 9.64
CA ILE A 412 8.28 -26.51 9.61
C ILE A 412 8.99 -27.62 10.41
N ASP A 413 10.29 -27.81 10.20
CA ASP A 413 11.09 -28.80 10.92
C ASP A 413 11.20 -28.47 12.43
N ILE A 414 11.47 -27.21 12.78
CA ILE A 414 11.54 -26.77 14.18
C ILE A 414 10.25 -27.07 14.94
N TYR A 415 9.09 -26.86 14.28
CA TYR A 415 7.79 -27.05 14.91
C TYR A 415 7.23 -28.48 14.78
N GLY A 416 7.83 -29.32 13.94
CA GLY A 416 7.36 -30.70 13.70
C GLY A 416 6.05 -30.76 12.93
N LEU A 417 5.89 -29.89 11.89
CA LEU A 417 4.66 -29.73 11.11
C LEU A 417 4.83 -30.20 9.66
N GLN A 418 5.74 -31.15 9.39
CA GLN A 418 6.06 -31.63 8.04
C GLN A 418 4.87 -32.34 7.36
N ASP A 419 3.99 -32.94 8.14
CA ASP A 419 2.80 -33.66 7.63
C ASP A 419 1.63 -32.68 7.31
N GLU A 420 1.73 -31.41 7.72
CA GLU A 420 0.64 -30.44 7.64
C GLU A 420 0.94 -29.25 6.72
N LEU A 421 2.19 -28.82 6.68
CA LEU A 421 2.62 -27.62 5.96
C LEU A 421 3.69 -27.96 4.93
N MET A 422 3.55 -27.36 3.76
CA MET A 422 4.58 -27.44 2.72
C MET A 422 5.42 -26.16 2.73
N PRO A 423 6.73 -26.26 2.48
CA PRO A 423 7.61 -25.09 2.41
C PRO A 423 7.39 -24.22 1.18
N ARG A 424 6.70 -24.72 0.17
CA ARG A 424 6.49 -24.07 -1.13
C ARG A 424 5.86 -22.68 -0.98
N VAL A 425 6.38 -21.71 -1.77
CA VAL A 425 5.87 -20.35 -1.90
C VAL A 425 5.26 -20.16 -3.29
N GLU A 426 4.00 -19.74 -3.35
CA GLU A 426 3.35 -19.44 -4.62
C GLU A 426 3.91 -18.13 -5.21
N ASP A 427 3.99 -18.03 -6.54
CA ASP A 427 4.55 -16.85 -7.22
C ASP A 427 3.86 -15.53 -6.82
N LYS A 428 2.54 -15.58 -6.57
CA LYS A 428 1.76 -14.42 -6.11
C LYS A 428 2.13 -13.91 -4.70
N ASP A 429 2.79 -14.75 -3.89
CA ASP A 429 3.17 -14.45 -2.50
C ASP A 429 4.63 -13.96 -2.39
N VAL A 430 5.39 -14.03 -3.50
CA VAL A 430 6.71 -13.42 -3.62
C VAL A 430 6.54 -11.92 -3.86
N THR A 431 7.12 -11.08 -3.00
CA THR A 431 6.81 -9.64 -2.98
C THR A 431 7.79 -8.74 -3.72
N VAL A 432 8.71 -9.30 -4.51
CA VAL A 432 9.53 -8.56 -5.48
C VAL A 432 8.92 -8.69 -6.88
N ALA A 433 9.08 -7.65 -7.69
CA ALA A 433 8.45 -7.58 -9.01
C ALA A 433 9.27 -8.32 -10.07
N LYS A 434 8.60 -9.09 -10.94
CA LYS A 434 9.16 -9.48 -12.24
C LYS A 434 9.12 -8.27 -13.19
N ALA A 435 10.00 -8.24 -14.19
CA ALA A 435 9.96 -7.21 -15.21
C ALA A 435 8.65 -7.30 -16.01
N ASP A 436 8.08 -6.15 -16.31
CA ASP A 436 6.88 -5.98 -17.12
C ASP A 436 7.13 -4.86 -18.13
N LEU A 437 7.06 -5.17 -19.42
CA LEU A 437 7.49 -4.25 -20.46
C LEU A 437 6.69 -2.95 -20.46
N GLU A 438 5.37 -3.04 -20.37
CA GLU A 438 4.50 -1.87 -20.38
C GLU A 438 4.74 -0.99 -19.16
N ARG A 439 4.72 -1.59 -17.97
CA ARG A 439 4.98 -0.90 -16.70
C ARG A 439 6.34 -0.21 -16.68
N ASP A 440 7.38 -0.95 -17.08
CA ASP A 440 8.76 -0.48 -16.95
C ASP A 440 9.08 0.61 -18.00
N ILE A 441 8.50 0.53 -19.21
CA ILE A 441 8.59 1.62 -20.19
C ILE A 441 7.80 2.85 -19.73
N ARG A 442 6.60 2.70 -19.17
CA ARG A 442 5.84 3.84 -18.60
C ARG A 442 6.61 4.50 -17.44
N SER A 443 7.26 3.70 -16.60
CA SER A 443 8.13 4.19 -15.54
C SER A 443 9.37 4.91 -16.10
N PHE A 444 9.97 4.40 -17.17
CA PHE A 444 11.08 5.06 -17.86
C PHE A 444 10.68 6.42 -18.45
N VAL A 445 9.49 6.51 -19.05
CA VAL A 445 8.94 7.79 -19.54
C VAL A 445 8.73 8.77 -18.37
N SER A 446 8.23 8.29 -17.22
CA SER A 446 8.09 9.11 -16.01
C SER A 446 9.44 9.66 -15.52
N TYR A 447 10.48 8.82 -15.49
CA TYR A 447 11.84 9.25 -15.14
C TYR A 447 12.40 10.28 -16.13
N ALA A 448 12.18 10.08 -17.44
CA ALA A 448 12.59 11.05 -18.47
C ALA A 448 11.93 12.42 -18.26
N VAL A 449 10.61 12.44 -17.95
CA VAL A 449 9.91 13.69 -17.57
C VAL A 449 10.54 14.28 -16.31
N GLY A 450 10.93 13.44 -15.34
CA GLY A 450 11.66 13.89 -14.16
C GLY A 450 12.97 14.60 -14.49
N CYS A 451 13.73 14.09 -15.47
CA CYS A 451 14.94 14.74 -15.97
C CYS A 451 14.62 16.05 -16.70
N MET A 452 13.57 16.08 -17.53
CA MET A 452 13.13 17.30 -18.21
C MET A 452 12.73 18.39 -17.21
N MET A 453 12.09 18.03 -16.11
CA MET A 453 11.65 18.95 -15.05
C MET A 453 12.77 19.30 -14.05
N GLY A 454 13.92 18.61 -14.11
CA GLY A 454 15.05 18.80 -13.19
C GLY A 454 14.89 18.12 -11.84
N ARG A 455 13.89 17.26 -11.66
CA ARG A 455 13.78 16.42 -10.47
C ARG A 455 14.92 15.43 -10.37
N TYR A 456 15.27 14.81 -11.50
CA TYR A 456 16.40 13.90 -11.66
C TYR A 456 17.43 14.48 -12.63
N SER A 457 18.61 13.90 -12.61
CA SER A 457 19.71 14.22 -13.54
C SER A 457 20.39 12.92 -13.98
N LEU A 458 20.98 12.93 -15.16
CA LEU A 458 21.85 11.84 -15.63
C LEU A 458 23.26 11.91 -15.00
N ASP A 459 23.58 13.01 -14.29
CA ASP A 459 24.92 13.29 -13.74
C ASP A 459 25.03 13.04 -12.23
N VAL A 460 23.89 12.93 -11.52
CA VAL A 460 23.86 12.70 -10.08
C VAL A 460 22.79 11.67 -9.70
N ASP A 461 23.11 10.82 -8.73
CA ASP A 461 22.18 9.80 -8.22
C ASP A 461 21.08 10.42 -7.36
N GLY A 462 19.87 9.91 -7.50
CA GLY A 462 18.71 10.28 -6.69
C GLY A 462 18.11 11.62 -7.09
N LEU A 463 17.54 12.33 -6.11
CA LEU A 463 16.92 13.63 -6.36
C LEU A 463 17.98 14.71 -6.61
N ALA A 464 17.98 15.27 -7.80
CA ALA A 464 18.75 16.45 -8.13
C ALA A 464 18.13 17.70 -7.52
N TYR A 465 16.77 17.84 -7.64
CA TYR A 465 16.01 18.95 -7.07
C TYR A 465 14.63 18.51 -6.55
N ALA A 466 14.29 18.92 -5.34
CA ALA A 466 12.96 18.77 -4.76
C ALA A 466 12.70 19.88 -3.74
N GLY A 467 12.74 21.17 -4.19
CA GLY A 467 12.73 22.37 -3.35
C GLY A 467 14.12 22.82 -2.90
N GLY A 468 14.20 23.96 -2.23
CA GLY A 468 15.45 24.59 -1.81
C GLY A 468 16.18 25.34 -2.94
N GLU A 469 17.50 25.48 -2.84
CA GLU A 469 18.31 26.20 -3.82
C GLU A 469 18.54 25.36 -5.09
N TRP A 470 18.37 26.02 -6.23
CA TRP A 470 18.63 25.40 -7.53
C TRP A 470 20.13 25.41 -7.85
N ASP A 471 20.67 24.22 -8.20
CA ASP A 471 22.08 24.03 -8.51
C ASP A 471 22.27 23.53 -9.95
N ASN A 472 22.66 24.43 -10.86
CA ASN A 472 22.94 24.13 -12.25
C ASN A 472 24.08 23.13 -12.46
N SER A 473 25.00 22.99 -11.52
CA SER A 473 26.17 22.10 -11.65
C SER A 473 25.79 20.63 -11.71
N LYS A 474 24.59 20.30 -11.27
CA LYS A 474 24.01 18.93 -11.29
C LYS A 474 23.52 18.49 -12.68
N TYR A 475 23.45 19.38 -13.66
CA TYR A 475 22.86 19.11 -14.97
C TYR A 475 23.84 19.45 -16.08
N LYS A 476 24.61 18.47 -16.56
CA LYS A 476 25.61 18.65 -17.63
C LYS A 476 25.25 17.86 -18.87
N THR A 477 24.88 16.60 -18.70
CA THR A 477 24.60 15.66 -19.81
C THR A 477 23.25 15.94 -20.45
N PHE A 478 22.21 16.17 -19.63
CA PHE A 478 20.88 16.56 -20.10
C PHE A 478 20.39 17.78 -19.30
N ILE A 479 20.17 18.88 -20.02
CA ILE A 479 19.75 20.15 -19.39
C ILE A 479 18.24 20.14 -19.24
N PRO A 480 17.70 20.31 -18.00
CA PRO A 480 16.27 20.39 -17.77
C PRO A 480 15.65 21.62 -18.42
N ASP A 481 14.35 21.62 -18.53
CA ASP A 481 13.61 22.75 -19.04
C ASP A 481 13.85 24.01 -18.18
N LYS A 482 13.96 25.16 -18.84
CA LYS A 482 14.38 26.42 -18.21
C LYS A 482 13.40 26.89 -17.13
N ASP A 483 12.11 26.79 -17.40
CA ASP A 483 11.05 27.30 -16.52
C ASP A 483 10.17 26.20 -15.93
N ALA A 484 10.45 24.95 -16.28
CA ALA A 484 9.67 23.79 -15.91
C ALA A 484 8.18 23.88 -16.32
N ILE A 485 7.91 24.50 -17.45
CA ILE A 485 6.60 24.54 -18.11
C ILE A 485 6.75 23.83 -19.45
N ILE A 486 6.31 22.59 -19.55
CA ILE A 486 6.48 21.77 -20.76
C ILE A 486 5.12 21.60 -21.45
N PRO A 487 4.92 22.16 -22.66
CA PRO A 487 3.67 22.06 -23.39
C PRO A 487 3.46 20.64 -23.94
N ILE A 488 2.17 20.23 -23.96
CA ILE A 488 1.70 18.98 -24.55
C ILE A 488 0.63 19.31 -25.57
N THR A 489 1.01 19.42 -26.83
CA THR A 489 0.11 19.76 -27.92
C THR A 489 -0.09 18.62 -28.89
N ASP A 490 -1.14 18.68 -29.71
CA ASP A 490 -1.45 17.65 -30.71
C ASP A 490 -0.52 17.67 -31.94
N ASP A 491 0.32 18.69 -32.04
CA ASP A 491 1.41 18.81 -32.99
C ASP A 491 2.59 19.54 -32.34
N GLU A 492 3.77 19.52 -32.95
CA GLU A 492 4.99 20.15 -32.44
C GLU A 492 4.98 21.66 -32.72
N TYR A 493 4.33 22.42 -31.85
CA TYR A 493 4.21 23.87 -31.99
C TYR A 493 5.28 24.67 -31.24
N PHE A 494 5.81 24.11 -30.15
CA PHE A 494 6.77 24.75 -29.25
C PHE A 494 8.15 24.09 -29.37
N THR A 495 9.21 24.84 -29.18
CA THR A 495 10.59 24.31 -29.19
C THR A 495 10.89 23.41 -28.00
N ASP A 496 10.13 23.53 -26.92
CA ASP A 496 10.18 22.77 -25.68
C ASP A 496 9.02 21.76 -25.57
N ASP A 497 8.39 21.41 -26.70
CA ASP A 497 7.34 20.38 -26.77
C ASP A 497 7.81 19.09 -26.12
N ILE A 498 6.91 18.46 -25.34
CA ILE A 498 7.23 17.27 -24.54
C ILE A 498 7.81 16.11 -25.37
N VAL A 499 7.32 15.89 -26.61
CA VAL A 499 7.80 14.81 -27.48
C VAL A 499 9.18 15.15 -28.01
N GLY A 500 9.40 16.40 -28.42
CA GLY A 500 10.73 16.88 -28.84
C GLY A 500 11.75 16.69 -27.71
N ARG A 501 11.43 17.14 -26.52
CA ARG A 501 12.28 16.96 -25.31
C ARG A 501 12.51 15.48 -24.97
N PHE A 502 11.50 14.63 -25.14
CA PHE A 502 11.64 13.19 -24.91
C PHE A 502 12.56 12.54 -25.95
N VAL A 503 12.44 12.90 -27.20
CA VAL A 503 13.37 12.44 -28.28
C VAL A 503 14.80 12.87 -27.96
N ASP A 504 15.03 14.09 -27.51
CA ASP A 504 16.35 14.57 -27.10
C ASP A 504 16.90 13.80 -25.90
N PHE A 505 16.05 13.43 -24.97
CA PHE A 505 16.44 12.57 -23.83
C PHE A 505 16.89 11.18 -24.32
N ILE A 506 16.12 10.52 -25.19
CA ILE A 506 16.49 9.21 -25.76
C ILE A 506 17.79 9.29 -26.54
N ARG A 507 17.95 10.32 -27.38
CA ARG A 507 19.18 10.61 -28.12
C ARG A 507 20.39 10.76 -27.18
N THR A 508 20.20 11.47 -26.08
CA THR A 508 21.26 11.69 -25.08
C THR A 508 21.68 10.42 -24.38
N VAL A 509 20.74 9.53 -24.05
CA VAL A 509 21.00 8.29 -23.32
C VAL A 509 21.58 7.20 -24.22
N TYR A 510 21.04 7.01 -25.44
CA TYR A 510 21.33 5.86 -26.30
C TYR A 510 22.06 6.23 -27.62
N GLY A 511 22.21 7.52 -27.92
CA GLY A 511 22.84 8.01 -29.12
C GLY A 511 21.89 8.18 -30.31
N GLU A 512 22.38 8.80 -31.37
CA GLU A 512 21.62 9.08 -32.59
C GLU A 512 21.40 7.81 -33.44
N ASP A 513 22.39 6.92 -33.50
CA ASP A 513 22.37 5.76 -34.40
C ASP A 513 21.24 4.77 -34.15
N THR A 514 20.78 4.67 -32.87
CA THR A 514 19.70 3.75 -32.45
C THR A 514 18.40 4.47 -32.09
N LEU A 515 18.31 5.79 -32.32
CA LEU A 515 17.19 6.61 -31.89
C LEU A 515 15.84 6.11 -32.38
N GLU A 516 15.71 5.85 -33.72
CA GLU A 516 14.43 5.40 -34.29
C GLU A 516 14.02 4.01 -33.81
N GLU A 517 15.00 3.11 -33.61
CA GLU A 517 14.76 1.78 -33.05
C GLU A 517 14.23 1.89 -31.60
N ASN A 518 14.85 2.74 -30.78
CA ASN A 518 14.43 2.96 -29.40
C ASN A 518 13.04 3.61 -29.31
N LEU A 519 12.76 4.62 -30.15
CA LEU A 519 11.42 5.23 -30.21
C LEU A 519 10.35 4.23 -30.64
N LYS A 520 10.69 3.34 -31.60
CA LYS A 520 9.77 2.27 -32.00
C LYS A 520 9.51 1.30 -30.86
N PHE A 521 10.54 0.86 -30.16
CA PHE A 521 10.40 -0.04 -29.01
C PHE A 521 9.52 0.56 -27.91
N ILE A 522 9.68 1.84 -27.61
CA ILE A 522 8.83 2.58 -26.65
C ILE A 522 7.39 2.62 -27.15
N ALA A 523 7.17 3.02 -28.41
CA ALA A 523 5.83 3.13 -28.98
C ALA A 523 5.09 1.78 -28.98
N ASP A 524 5.78 0.70 -29.35
CA ASP A 524 5.22 -0.66 -29.34
C ASP A 524 4.80 -1.08 -27.89
N ALA A 525 5.58 -0.70 -26.88
CA ALA A 525 5.29 -1.00 -25.47
C ALA A 525 4.16 -0.14 -24.89
N LEU A 526 4.00 1.11 -25.32
CA LEU A 526 2.94 1.99 -24.89
C LEU A 526 1.57 1.60 -25.46
N GLY A 527 1.53 0.99 -26.66
CA GLY A 527 0.33 0.43 -27.27
C GLY A 527 -0.72 1.44 -27.72
N GLU A 528 -0.38 2.73 -27.79
CA GLU A 528 -1.27 3.80 -28.26
C GLU A 528 -1.42 3.81 -29.80
N LYS A 529 -2.45 4.48 -30.29
CA LYS A 529 -2.70 4.64 -31.73
C LYS A 529 -1.78 5.74 -32.29
N GLY A 530 -1.23 5.53 -33.50
CA GLY A 530 -0.44 6.50 -34.24
C GLY A 530 0.13 5.88 -35.49
N ALA A 531 0.42 6.68 -36.53
CA ALA A 531 1.03 6.23 -37.75
C ALA A 531 2.58 6.15 -37.62
N THR A 532 3.15 6.90 -36.70
CA THR A 532 4.58 6.94 -36.40
C THR A 532 4.84 6.74 -34.91
N SER A 533 6.07 6.34 -34.54
CA SER A 533 6.47 6.20 -33.15
C SER A 533 6.26 7.51 -32.36
N ARG A 534 6.57 8.66 -32.95
CA ARG A 534 6.39 9.96 -32.33
C ARG A 534 4.91 10.31 -32.11
N GLU A 535 4.02 9.94 -33.02
CA GLU A 535 2.56 10.11 -32.81
C GLU A 535 2.03 9.23 -31.69
N VAL A 536 2.47 7.97 -31.60
CA VAL A 536 2.11 7.05 -30.52
C VAL A 536 2.54 7.65 -29.17
N ILE A 537 3.79 8.12 -29.06
CA ILE A 537 4.33 8.75 -27.85
C ILE A 537 3.55 10.01 -27.51
N ARG A 538 3.21 10.85 -28.51
CA ARG A 538 2.39 12.06 -28.32
C ARG A 538 1.01 11.72 -27.78
N ASN A 539 0.35 10.71 -28.33
CA ASN A 539 -0.96 10.27 -27.88
C ASN A 539 -0.91 9.75 -26.43
N TYR A 540 0.17 9.07 -26.04
CA TYR A 540 0.38 8.67 -24.66
C TYR A 540 0.48 9.89 -23.72
N PHE A 541 1.27 10.91 -24.06
CA PHE A 541 1.37 12.12 -23.25
C PHE A 541 0.04 12.89 -23.14
N LEU A 542 -0.72 12.97 -24.23
CA LEU A 542 -2.01 13.65 -24.28
C LEU A 542 -3.09 12.98 -23.45
N ASN A 543 -3.10 11.62 -23.35
CA ASN A 543 -4.25 10.88 -22.87
C ASN A 543 -4.00 10.07 -21.59
N ASP A 544 -2.81 9.49 -21.41
CA ASP A 544 -2.56 8.46 -20.40
C ASP A 544 -1.43 8.77 -19.42
N PHE A 545 -0.38 9.47 -19.84
CA PHE A 545 0.74 9.82 -18.96
C PHE A 545 0.31 10.40 -17.61
N TYR A 546 -0.59 11.37 -17.60
CA TYR A 546 -1.03 11.99 -16.36
C TYR A 546 -1.82 11.05 -15.45
N LYS A 547 -2.56 10.10 -16.02
CA LYS A 547 -3.27 9.06 -15.25
C LYS A 547 -2.27 8.12 -14.57
N ASP A 548 -1.22 7.72 -15.31
CA ASP A 548 -0.15 6.87 -14.79
C ASP A 548 0.64 7.61 -13.71
N HIS A 549 0.95 8.87 -13.93
CA HIS A 549 1.57 9.73 -12.93
C HIS A 549 0.74 9.81 -11.64
N CYS A 550 -0.57 10.05 -11.74
CA CYS A 550 -1.45 10.04 -10.58
C CYS A 550 -1.49 8.69 -9.87
N LYS A 551 -1.38 7.56 -10.59
CA LYS A 551 -1.35 6.22 -10.02
C LYS A 551 -0.04 5.94 -9.30
N ILE A 552 1.11 6.22 -9.91
CA ILE A 552 2.45 6.05 -9.34
C ILE A 552 2.57 6.88 -8.05
N TYR A 553 2.15 8.13 -8.10
CA TYR A 553 2.23 9.07 -6.98
C TYR A 553 0.97 9.06 -6.08
N GLN A 554 0.25 7.94 -6.03
CA GLN A 554 -0.85 7.66 -5.07
C GLN A 554 -1.89 8.78 -4.98
N LYS A 555 -2.30 9.34 -6.13
CA LYS A 555 -3.21 10.49 -6.23
C LYS A 555 -2.68 11.78 -5.55
N ARG A 556 -1.36 11.91 -5.56
CA ARG A 556 -0.61 13.11 -5.14
C ARG A 556 0.38 13.49 -6.24
N PRO A 557 -0.11 13.91 -7.43
CA PRO A 557 0.77 14.23 -8.55
C PRO A 557 1.69 15.40 -8.18
N ILE A 558 2.98 15.22 -8.43
CA ILE A 558 3.99 16.26 -8.28
C ILE A 558 4.22 17.04 -9.57
N TYR A 559 3.90 16.46 -10.73
CA TYR A 559 3.76 17.18 -11.98
C TYR A 559 2.28 17.51 -12.14
N TRP A 560 1.98 18.81 -12.30
CA TRP A 560 0.61 19.27 -12.44
C TRP A 560 0.30 19.51 -13.91
N LEU A 561 -0.81 18.96 -14.37
CA LEU A 561 -1.26 19.13 -15.74
C LEU A 561 -2.28 20.27 -15.79
N PHE A 562 -1.87 21.39 -16.36
CA PHE A 562 -2.78 22.44 -16.81
C PHE A 562 -3.49 21.93 -18.07
N ASP A 563 -4.83 21.98 -18.10
CA ASP A 563 -5.65 21.32 -19.12
C ASP A 563 -6.87 22.16 -19.48
N SER A 564 -6.93 22.60 -20.74
CA SER A 564 -8.04 23.42 -21.24
C SER A 564 -9.36 22.64 -21.36
N GLY A 565 -9.30 21.31 -21.56
CA GLY A 565 -10.48 20.47 -21.64
C GLY A 565 -10.40 19.32 -22.63
N LYS A 566 -11.57 18.86 -23.10
CA LYS A 566 -11.71 17.61 -23.88
C LYS A 566 -11.24 17.71 -25.33
N LYS A 567 -11.10 18.91 -25.86
CA LYS A 567 -10.64 19.13 -27.25
C LYS A 567 -9.11 19.14 -27.36
N ASN A 568 -8.39 19.11 -26.23
CA ASN A 568 -6.95 19.25 -26.14
C ASN A 568 -6.46 20.56 -26.79
N GLY A 569 -7.16 21.66 -26.55
CA GLY A 569 -6.80 22.98 -27.08
C GLY A 569 -5.48 23.50 -26.52
N PHE A 570 -5.25 23.27 -25.23
CA PHE A 570 -3.97 23.57 -24.57
C PHE A 570 -3.73 22.64 -23.39
N LYS A 571 -2.53 22.14 -23.29
CA LYS A 571 -2.03 21.41 -22.10
C LYS A 571 -0.56 21.75 -21.85
N CYS A 572 -0.17 21.84 -20.59
CA CYS A 572 1.23 21.82 -20.19
C CYS A 572 1.42 21.16 -18.83
N LEU A 573 2.59 20.57 -18.62
CA LEU A 573 3.04 20.07 -17.32
C LEU A 573 3.90 21.12 -16.63
N ILE A 574 3.74 21.23 -15.31
CA ILE A 574 4.70 21.92 -14.46
C ILE A 574 5.20 21.00 -13.36
N TYR A 575 6.36 21.30 -12.77
CA TYR A 575 6.86 20.62 -11.59
C TYR A 575 6.57 21.44 -10.34
N MET A 576 5.73 20.92 -9.44
CA MET A 576 5.25 21.62 -8.23
C MET A 576 6.38 22.23 -7.40
N HIS A 577 7.52 21.53 -7.27
CA HIS A 577 8.67 22.01 -6.50
C HIS A 577 9.44 23.17 -7.17
N ARG A 578 9.18 23.42 -8.45
CA ARG A 578 9.72 24.57 -9.20
C ARG A 578 8.69 25.66 -9.45
N TYR A 579 7.48 25.52 -8.91
CA TYR A 579 6.44 26.52 -9.01
C TYR A 579 6.90 27.84 -8.37
N GLN A 580 6.65 28.94 -9.08
CA GLN A 580 6.88 30.32 -8.62
C GLN A 580 5.57 31.14 -8.74
N PRO A 581 5.39 32.22 -8.01
CA PRO A 581 4.17 33.01 -8.08
C PRO A 581 3.82 33.51 -9.50
N ASP A 582 4.82 33.72 -10.36
CA ASP A 582 4.65 34.14 -11.75
C ASP A 582 4.41 32.98 -12.73
N THR A 583 4.47 31.72 -12.29
CA THR A 583 4.35 30.54 -13.16
C THR A 583 3.06 30.57 -13.97
N ILE A 584 1.92 30.90 -13.36
CA ILE A 584 0.63 30.97 -14.07
C ILE A 584 0.60 32.14 -15.07
N ALA A 585 1.19 33.28 -14.73
CA ALA A 585 1.32 34.41 -15.65
C ALA A 585 2.16 33.99 -16.87
N ARG A 586 3.25 33.27 -16.69
CA ARG A 586 4.09 32.76 -17.78
C ARG A 586 3.35 31.70 -18.62
N ILE A 587 2.62 30.75 -18.03
CA ILE A 587 1.77 29.82 -18.78
C ILE A 587 0.81 30.60 -19.68
N ARG A 588 0.19 31.68 -19.18
CA ARG A 588 -0.73 32.49 -19.93
C ARG A 588 -0.03 33.25 -21.08
N THR A 589 1.03 33.99 -20.79
CA THR A 589 1.66 34.90 -21.76
C THR A 589 2.52 34.17 -22.79
N ASP A 590 3.35 33.24 -22.33
CA ASP A 590 4.39 32.64 -23.17
C ASP A 590 3.86 31.40 -23.94
N TYR A 591 2.79 30.76 -23.42
CA TYR A 591 2.26 29.52 -23.99
C TYR A 591 0.81 29.65 -24.51
N VAL A 592 -0.16 30.08 -23.67
CA VAL A 592 -1.57 30.15 -24.10
C VAL A 592 -1.78 31.17 -25.19
N HIS A 593 -1.21 32.37 -25.07
CA HIS A 593 -1.32 33.42 -26.11
C HIS A 593 -0.63 33.00 -27.40
N GLU A 594 0.53 32.36 -27.31
CA GLU A 594 1.24 31.83 -28.49
C GLU A 594 0.41 30.73 -29.17
N GLN A 595 -0.19 29.79 -28.42
CA GLN A 595 -1.07 28.77 -28.96
C GLN A 595 -2.28 29.37 -29.66
N GLN A 596 -2.89 30.40 -29.10
CA GLN A 596 -4.00 31.13 -29.75
C GLN A 596 -3.58 31.78 -31.06
N ALA A 597 -2.37 32.39 -31.13
CA ALA A 597 -1.81 32.96 -32.34
C ALA A 597 -1.61 31.87 -33.44
N ARG A 598 -1.10 30.70 -33.05
CA ARG A 598 -0.93 29.58 -33.96
C ARG A 598 -2.25 29.05 -34.50
N TYR A 599 -3.29 28.92 -33.67
CA TYR A 599 -4.63 28.55 -34.12
C TYR A 599 -5.18 29.54 -35.16
N ARG A 600 -5.06 30.84 -34.89
CA ARG A 600 -5.51 31.89 -35.87
C ARG A 600 -4.82 31.70 -37.20
N THR A 601 -3.51 31.49 -37.22
CA THR A 601 -2.70 31.31 -38.42
C THR A 601 -3.08 30.01 -39.14
N ALA A 602 -3.22 28.90 -38.45
CA ALA A 602 -3.60 27.58 -38.99
C ALA A 602 -5.00 27.58 -39.59
N ILE A 603 -5.99 28.21 -38.90
CA ILE A 603 -7.36 28.34 -39.36
C ILE A 603 -7.40 29.15 -40.66
N SER A 604 -6.74 30.32 -40.70
CA SER A 604 -6.67 31.15 -41.89
C SER A 604 -5.94 30.49 -43.07
N GLY A 605 -4.94 29.67 -42.77
CA GLY A 605 -4.25 28.81 -43.75
C GLY A 605 -5.15 27.76 -44.39
N LEU A 606 -5.90 27.00 -43.54
CA LEU A 606 -6.83 26.00 -44.00
C LEU A 606 -8.01 26.57 -44.79
N GLU A 607 -8.57 27.69 -44.38
CA GLU A 607 -9.65 28.38 -45.12
C GLU A 607 -9.21 28.76 -46.52
N ARG A 608 -7.98 29.20 -46.70
CA ARG A 608 -7.39 29.47 -48.05
C ARG A 608 -7.20 28.16 -48.85
N GLN A 609 -6.73 27.09 -48.25
CA GLN A 609 -6.54 25.83 -48.92
C GLN A 609 -7.88 25.20 -49.37
N ILE A 610 -8.93 25.29 -48.54
CA ILE A 610 -10.28 24.77 -48.87
C ILE A 610 -10.88 25.44 -50.10
N SER A 611 -10.61 26.76 -50.30
CA SER A 611 -11.11 27.50 -51.45
C SER A 611 -10.59 26.97 -52.79
N GLY A 612 -9.36 26.38 -52.81
CA GLY A 612 -8.74 25.80 -54.03
C GLY A 612 -8.78 24.26 -54.11
N ALA A 613 -9.36 23.57 -53.13
CA ALA A 613 -9.28 22.13 -53.02
C ALA A 613 -10.29 21.37 -53.87
N SER A 614 -9.98 20.12 -54.23
CA SER A 614 -10.90 19.14 -54.82
C SER A 614 -12.05 18.79 -53.85
N THR A 615 -13.16 18.25 -54.36
CA THR A 615 -14.31 17.88 -53.54
C THR A 615 -13.96 16.87 -52.44
N SER A 616 -13.09 15.90 -52.72
CA SER A 616 -12.66 14.91 -51.75
C SER A 616 -11.78 15.51 -50.67
N ASP A 617 -10.84 16.41 -51.05
CA ASP A 617 -9.94 17.08 -50.12
C ASP A 617 -10.67 18.09 -49.22
N ARG A 618 -11.73 18.75 -49.76
CA ARG A 618 -12.56 19.66 -48.99
C ARG A 618 -13.19 19.01 -47.77
N VAL A 619 -13.67 17.78 -47.88
CA VAL A 619 -14.28 17.07 -46.73
C VAL A 619 -13.24 16.88 -45.62
N ARG A 620 -12.04 16.42 -45.96
CA ARG A 620 -10.93 16.22 -45.01
C ARG A 620 -10.49 17.55 -44.38
N LEU A 621 -10.27 18.56 -45.18
CA LEU A 621 -9.83 19.89 -44.73
C LEU A 621 -10.89 20.59 -43.87
N ASN A 622 -12.16 20.47 -44.21
CA ASN A 622 -13.26 21.02 -43.36
C ASN A 622 -13.31 20.34 -41.98
N LYS A 623 -13.10 19.01 -41.89
CA LYS A 623 -13.02 18.31 -40.62
C LYS A 623 -11.84 18.78 -39.77
N GLN A 624 -10.68 19.06 -40.40
CA GLN A 624 -9.52 19.63 -39.72
C GLN A 624 -9.80 21.06 -39.25
N LEU A 625 -10.44 21.86 -40.08
CA LEU A 625 -10.83 23.23 -39.76
C LEU A 625 -11.79 23.29 -38.54
N GLU A 626 -12.81 22.41 -38.52
CA GLU A 626 -13.74 22.29 -37.39
C GLU A 626 -13.01 21.92 -36.10
N LYS A 627 -12.11 20.93 -36.16
CA LYS A 627 -11.27 20.56 -35.00
C LYS A 627 -10.47 21.74 -34.49
N LEU A 628 -9.79 22.47 -35.38
CA LEU A 628 -8.97 23.65 -34.96
C LEU A 628 -9.82 24.78 -34.37
N LYS A 629 -11.03 25.02 -34.93
CA LYS A 629 -11.98 26.01 -34.38
C LYS A 629 -12.46 25.64 -32.98
N ASP A 630 -12.76 24.35 -32.77
CA ASP A 630 -13.13 23.81 -31.45
C ASP A 630 -12.00 24.00 -30.43
N GLN A 631 -10.76 23.68 -30.82
CA GLN A 631 -9.58 23.84 -29.98
C GLN A 631 -9.27 25.31 -29.66
N ALA A 632 -9.40 26.20 -30.67
CA ALA A 632 -9.20 27.63 -30.50
C ALA A 632 -10.23 28.23 -29.51
N GLU A 633 -11.51 27.82 -29.61
CA GLU A 633 -12.55 28.32 -28.70
C GLU A 633 -12.36 27.74 -27.28
N GLU A 634 -11.99 26.45 -27.13
CA GLU A 634 -11.65 25.87 -25.83
C GLU A 634 -10.49 26.63 -25.18
N THR A 635 -9.43 26.94 -25.95
CA THR A 635 -8.27 27.70 -25.46
C THR A 635 -8.62 29.13 -25.09
N ARG A 636 -9.53 29.78 -25.83
CA ARG A 636 -10.04 31.10 -25.51
C ARG A 636 -10.76 31.14 -24.16
N LEU A 637 -11.67 30.18 -23.93
CA LEU A 637 -12.40 30.04 -22.67
C LEU A 637 -11.46 29.69 -21.51
N TYR A 638 -10.41 28.94 -21.79
CA TYR A 638 -9.39 28.57 -20.80
C TYR A 638 -8.55 29.78 -20.40
N GLU A 639 -8.19 30.63 -21.37
CA GLU A 639 -7.44 31.87 -21.12
C GLU A 639 -8.17 32.79 -20.15
N GLU A 640 -9.51 32.93 -20.27
CA GLU A 640 -10.32 33.73 -19.34
C GLU A 640 -10.21 33.19 -17.89
N LYS A 641 -10.13 31.88 -17.68
CA LYS A 641 -9.97 31.29 -16.34
C LYS A 641 -8.58 31.51 -15.78
N ILE A 642 -7.53 31.26 -16.60
CA ILE A 642 -6.15 31.39 -16.16
C ILE A 642 -5.75 32.82 -15.90
N HIS A 643 -6.33 33.79 -16.62
CA HIS A 643 -6.12 35.21 -16.43
C HIS A 643 -6.35 35.64 -14.98
N HIS A 644 -7.50 35.27 -14.41
CA HIS A 644 -7.83 35.63 -13.04
C HIS A 644 -6.83 35.06 -11.99
N LEU A 645 -6.27 33.91 -12.27
CA LEU A 645 -5.27 33.28 -11.38
C LEU A 645 -3.88 33.89 -11.59
N ALA A 646 -3.53 34.25 -12.82
CA ALA A 646 -2.25 34.87 -13.17
C ALA A 646 -2.05 36.23 -12.45
N ASP A 647 -3.09 37.03 -12.39
CA ASP A 647 -3.02 38.35 -11.76
C ASP A 647 -2.86 38.29 -10.23
N GLN A 648 -3.20 37.16 -9.61
CA GLN A 648 -3.13 36.99 -8.17
C GLN A 648 -1.71 36.68 -7.66
N MET A 649 -0.79 36.28 -8.52
CA MET A 649 0.60 35.90 -8.16
C MET A 649 0.65 34.99 -6.93
N ILE A 650 -0.15 33.93 -6.94
CA ILE A 650 -0.36 33.04 -5.79
C ILE A 650 0.94 32.31 -5.44
N SER A 651 1.33 32.36 -4.17
CA SER A 651 2.40 31.53 -3.61
C SER A 651 1.83 30.23 -3.05
N ILE A 652 2.58 29.15 -3.15
CA ILE A 652 2.26 27.86 -2.53
C ILE A 652 3.28 27.52 -1.43
N ASP A 653 2.84 26.79 -0.42
CA ASP A 653 3.73 26.15 0.56
C ASP A 653 3.76 24.63 0.30
N LEU A 654 4.94 24.10 -0.01
CA LEU A 654 5.10 22.65 -0.25
C LEU A 654 4.71 21.81 0.99
N ASP A 655 4.87 22.36 2.19
CA ASP A 655 4.48 21.69 3.44
C ASP A 655 2.96 21.45 3.56
N ASP A 656 2.13 22.22 2.85
CA ASP A 656 0.68 21.98 2.79
C ASP A 656 0.32 20.73 1.97
N GLY A 657 1.27 20.26 1.16
CA GLY A 657 1.15 19.08 0.33
C GLY A 657 0.26 19.26 -0.90
N VAL A 658 0.26 18.22 -1.75
CA VAL A 658 -0.42 18.27 -3.04
C VAL A 658 -1.92 18.53 -2.91
N LYS A 659 -2.60 17.90 -1.95
CA LYS A 659 -4.07 18.07 -1.83
C LYS A 659 -4.52 19.50 -1.66
N HIS A 660 -3.81 20.25 -0.80
CA HIS A 660 -4.14 21.63 -0.51
C HIS A 660 -3.78 22.51 -1.69
N ASN A 661 -2.53 22.44 -2.12
CA ASN A 661 -2.00 23.29 -3.18
C ASN A 661 -2.71 23.07 -4.53
N TYR A 662 -3.01 21.83 -4.89
CA TYR A 662 -3.73 21.48 -6.12
C TYR A 662 -5.16 22.05 -6.14
N ALA A 663 -5.83 22.07 -4.99
CA ALA A 663 -7.19 22.57 -4.87
C ALA A 663 -7.29 24.09 -5.16
N ILE A 664 -6.22 24.86 -4.96
CA ILE A 664 -6.16 26.30 -5.28
C ILE A 664 -6.36 26.51 -6.78
N PHE A 665 -5.83 25.62 -7.61
CA PHE A 665 -5.81 25.73 -9.07
C PHE A 665 -6.74 24.73 -9.77
N GLN A 666 -7.66 24.10 -9.06
CA GLN A 666 -8.49 22.98 -9.58
C GLN A 666 -9.30 23.32 -10.85
N ASP A 667 -9.63 24.62 -11.09
CA ASP A 667 -10.44 25.06 -12.23
C ASP A 667 -9.66 25.09 -13.55
N VAL A 668 -8.34 25.08 -13.47
CA VAL A 668 -7.42 25.10 -14.61
C VAL A 668 -6.55 23.84 -14.72
N LEU A 669 -6.62 22.97 -13.73
CA LEU A 669 -5.88 21.71 -13.68
C LEU A 669 -6.73 20.50 -14.07
N ALA A 670 -6.09 19.47 -14.62
CA ALA A 670 -6.71 18.18 -14.88
C ALA A 670 -7.22 17.52 -13.59
N LYS A 671 -8.35 16.83 -13.65
CA LYS A 671 -8.90 16.12 -12.48
C LYS A 671 -8.04 14.94 -12.09
N ILE A 672 -7.68 14.86 -10.82
CA ILE A 672 -7.04 13.65 -10.23
C ILE A 672 -8.09 12.53 -10.16
N LYS A 673 -7.87 11.45 -10.90
CA LYS A 673 -8.79 10.28 -10.99
C LYS A 673 -8.33 9.10 -10.15
#